data_76470bdbbce9b3bacdcefc13e2084b35
#
_entry.id   76470bdbbce9b3bacdcefc13e2084b35
#
_cell.length_a   1.000
_cell.length_b   1.000
_cell.length_c   1.000
_cell.angle_alpha   90.00
_cell.angle_beta   90.00
_cell.angle_gamma   90.00
#
_symmetry.space_group_name_H-M   'P 1'
#
loop_
_entity.id
_entity.type
_entity.pdbx_description
1 polymer ?
#
loop_
_entity_poly.entity_id
_entity_poly.type
_entity_poly.pdbx_seq_one_letter_code
_entity_poly.pdbx_strand_id
1 'polypeptide(L)'
;MLKHRYSLLTLLILALVSGYLLYPALFFDQSLVHDDNLHHGYALLKFHHDVIYHGLSPLWTNLVYGGHALFAEGQAGLSNPFNYLIAWLLPPEFGHNFIHWLAMFTFGTGCYGLARTLNISPAASMFAALASTFSSLVIHVNSNMIAIEAMAWIPLTLWSFEAWLKKPGGYRTIVFGLTTSMQVFSGYPHFLHGTAIYMLVSASTLFMGGPLRNTFPRILRKYWANGTLAILICVAISSIQWLPLLELASLSHRQEGVEVFMGPSTEYLLQGLLYSTNNFALSGGNASPYFPNTGSLLVCFLASLCLALPCSARLKGHILATALLLNLGVGDASDASPVYTFIKDYRIIPGMDSFRIMYPYLFMSIVGIAVLAANSLDKISRLTKTRLQSCSRWRRARLGAVLLLWCFIIFRLHTPEAPLTNYVIFGLGLAGILVLAFIDRLRLLPLCAVLLLLLEIMSLKVVPLGTAANSLLTTDPLPVRYINSVKNGKDFKHFQFGLVALLFASPYSSDLEEKTKHEINNLVASTNLIWGIPSFSAALALKNASKPAVNDVIIREIQGHSDQKPGYRLMDILSVRWISAKPAGKSEHLVPILDPDGTFIFWENPYAKPLLQTYQQAQLVDSPEQALRGLEQDSSGLLYIEANGEQVSSSQLLSAPTAINLRTQQRTATNYEFSSSADSGYWLFLSDTFHPGWKASIDGSATTVFPAQVLGKTFYVPDGDHQVRLYFQSDSFSLGALLTGTTILCLLAYWIYRLRETWLRRT
;
A
#
# COMPACT_ATOMS: atom_id res chain seq x y z
N MET A 1 7.08 38.89 8.50
CA MET A 1 8.24 38.47 7.69
C MET A 1 9.01 37.28 8.28
N LEU A 2 9.51 37.30 9.51
CA LEU A 2 10.31 36.20 10.11
C LEU A 2 9.61 34.83 10.12
N LYS A 3 8.30 34.75 10.40
CA LYS A 3 7.55 33.51 10.43
C LYS A 3 7.51 32.79 9.05
N HIS A 4 7.41 33.57 7.95
CA HIS A 4 7.43 33.00 6.59
C HIS A 4 8.82 32.49 6.19
N ARG A 5 9.91 33.14 6.66
CA ARG A 5 11.28 32.68 6.37
C ARG A 5 11.58 31.31 6.95
N TYR A 6 11.15 31.04 8.18
CA TYR A 6 11.32 29.68 8.77
C TYR A 6 10.51 28.62 8.04
N SER A 7 9.30 28.93 7.56
CA SER A 7 8.51 27.98 6.79
C SER A 7 9.19 27.64 5.47
N LEU A 8 9.64 28.64 4.72
CA LEU A 8 10.37 28.44 3.47
C LEU A 8 11.68 27.68 3.70
N LEU A 9 12.43 28.03 4.75
CA LEU A 9 13.66 27.32 5.10
C LEU A 9 13.38 25.85 5.44
N THR A 10 12.30 25.56 6.17
CA THR A 10 11.92 24.18 6.50
C THR A 10 11.61 23.38 5.23
N LEU A 11 10.80 23.95 4.32
CA LEU A 11 10.47 23.29 3.06
C LEU A 11 11.72 23.04 2.21
N LEU A 12 12.63 24.01 2.15
CA LEU A 12 13.89 23.87 1.43
C LEU A 12 14.77 22.75 2.02
N ILE A 13 14.93 22.73 3.34
CA ILE A 13 15.74 21.68 4.02
C ILE A 13 15.11 20.31 3.81
N LEU A 14 13.78 20.17 3.95
CA LEU A 14 13.08 18.92 3.69
C LEU A 14 13.31 18.45 2.24
N ALA A 15 13.17 19.35 1.27
CA ALA A 15 13.39 19.02 -0.13
C ALA A 15 14.84 18.55 -0.39
N LEU A 16 15.83 19.28 0.14
CA LEU A 16 17.24 18.98 -0.06
C LEU A 16 17.67 17.67 0.62
N VAL A 17 17.26 17.45 1.88
CA VAL A 17 17.65 16.24 2.61
C VAL A 17 16.93 15.00 2.07
N SER A 18 15.65 15.10 1.69
CA SER A 18 14.96 14.01 1.00
C SER A 18 15.61 13.72 -0.35
N GLY A 19 16.01 14.74 -1.11
CA GLY A 19 16.75 14.60 -2.37
C GLY A 19 18.14 13.98 -2.17
N TYR A 20 18.83 14.31 -1.08
CA TYR A 20 20.11 13.72 -0.74
C TYR A 20 20.01 12.22 -0.42
N LEU A 21 18.97 11.78 0.29
CA LEU A 21 18.75 10.36 0.57
C LEU A 21 18.41 9.54 -0.68
N LEU A 22 17.76 10.17 -1.64
CA LEU A 22 17.31 9.53 -2.89
C LEU A 22 18.19 9.91 -4.08
N TYR A 23 19.41 10.49 -3.86
CA TYR A 23 20.20 11.08 -4.94
C TYR A 23 20.54 10.13 -6.11
N PRO A 24 20.84 8.82 -5.90
CA PRO A 24 21.11 7.96 -7.01
C PRO A 24 19.88 7.77 -7.92
N ALA A 25 18.71 7.65 -7.31
CA ALA A 25 17.43 7.46 -8.01
C ALA A 25 16.93 8.75 -8.68
N LEU A 26 17.27 9.93 -8.16
CA LEU A 26 16.81 11.20 -8.73
C LEU A 26 17.75 11.81 -9.75
N PHE A 27 19.06 11.48 -9.71
CA PHE A 27 20.08 12.19 -10.50
C PHE A 27 21.03 11.29 -11.29
N PHE A 28 21.00 9.96 -11.13
CA PHE A 28 22.02 9.04 -11.70
C PHE A 28 21.44 7.82 -12.43
N ASP A 29 20.37 7.97 -13.17
CA ASP A 29 19.78 6.91 -14.02
C ASP A 29 19.59 5.56 -13.29
N GLN A 30 19.13 5.63 -12.05
CA GLN A 30 18.83 4.47 -11.22
C GLN A 30 17.39 4.54 -10.72
N SER A 31 16.79 3.38 -10.46
CA SER A 31 15.47 3.26 -9.83
C SER A 31 15.55 2.50 -8.52
N LEU A 32 14.64 2.84 -7.60
CA LEU A 32 14.39 2.07 -6.40
C LEU A 32 13.78 0.73 -6.79
N VAL A 33 14.48 -0.37 -6.54
CA VAL A 33 14.03 -1.72 -6.95
C VAL A 33 13.98 -2.72 -5.80
N HIS A 34 14.42 -2.31 -4.62
CA HIS A 34 14.44 -3.20 -3.47
C HIS A 34 13.03 -3.53 -3.00
N ASP A 35 12.77 -4.82 -2.79
CA ASP A 35 11.54 -5.35 -2.17
C ASP A 35 10.26 -4.98 -2.98
N ASP A 36 9.21 -4.51 -2.32
CA ASP A 36 7.93 -4.15 -2.94
C ASP A 36 8.03 -3.01 -3.97
N ASN A 37 9.14 -2.28 -4.02
CA ASN A 37 9.34 -1.24 -5.03
C ASN A 37 9.38 -1.81 -6.45
N LEU A 38 10.04 -2.96 -6.66
CA LEU A 38 10.04 -3.63 -7.95
C LEU A 38 8.69 -4.29 -8.25
N HIS A 39 8.18 -5.06 -7.28
CA HIS A 39 7.05 -5.95 -7.48
C HIS A 39 5.70 -5.23 -7.52
N HIS A 40 5.57 -4.15 -6.77
CA HIS A 40 4.34 -3.35 -6.70
C HIS A 40 4.54 -1.93 -7.20
N GLY A 41 5.50 -1.20 -6.64
CA GLY A 41 5.66 0.22 -6.86
C GLY A 41 5.87 0.55 -8.35
N TYR A 42 7.00 0.17 -8.88
CA TYR A 42 7.35 0.45 -10.28
C TYR A 42 6.42 -0.24 -11.27
N ALA A 43 6.12 -1.53 -11.05
CA ALA A 43 5.26 -2.30 -11.95
C ALA A 43 3.86 -1.69 -12.09
N LEU A 44 3.25 -1.24 -10.99
CA LEU A 44 1.94 -0.58 -11.01
C LEU A 44 2.01 0.82 -11.61
N LEU A 45 3.05 1.61 -11.33
CA LEU A 45 3.19 2.94 -11.96
C LEU A 45 3.42 2.83 -13.48
N LYS A 46 4.19 1.82 -13.93
CA LYS A 46 4.32 1.49 -15.35
C LYS A 46 2.97 1.14 -15.96
N PHE A 47 2.13 0.38 -15.25
CA PHE A 47 0.77 0.09 -15.69
C PHE A 47 -0.10 1.37 -15.80
N HIS A 48 0.00 2.33 -14.85
CA HIS A 48 -0.68 3.63 -14.99
C HIS A 48 -0.24 4.38 -16.26
N HIS A 49 1.06 4.37 -16.55
CA HIS A 49 1.59 4.97 -17.77
C HIS A 49 0.99 4.27 -19.02
N ASP A 50 0.91 2.94 -19.01
CA ASP A 50 0.36 2.18 -20.14
C ASP A 50 -1.16 2.37 -20.30
N VAL A 51 -1.90 2.61 -19.21
CA VAL A 51 -3.31 3.06 -19.29
C VAL A 51 -3.43 4.37 -20.05
N ILE A 52 -2.53 5.34 -19.78
CA ILE A 52 -2.58 6.67 -20.40
C ILE A 52 -2.11 6.63 -21.86
N TYR A 53 -0.98 5.99 -22.14
CA TYR A 53 -0.30 6.09 -23.43
C TYR A 53 -0.56 4.93 -24.38
N HIS A 54 -0.93 3.76 -23.86
CA HIS A 54 -1.18 2.55 -24.65
C HIS A 54 -2.64 2.09 -24.61
N GLY A 55 -3.53 2.84 -23.91
CA GLY A 55 -4.96 2.58 -23.90
C GLY A 55 -5.36 1.31 -23.16
N LEU A 56 -4.56 0.84 -22.20
CA LEU A 56 -4.96 -0.28 -21.37
C LEU A 56 -6.13 0.11 -20.47
N SER A 57 -7.01 -0.85 -20.19
CA SER A 57 -8.11 -0.60 -19.25
C SER A 57 -7.63 -0.65 -17.81
N PRO A 58 -7.94 0.36 -16.98
CA PRO A 58 -7.69 0.27 -15.55
C PRO A 58 -8.67 -0.64 -14.82
N LEU A 59 -9.87 -0.88 -15.38
CA LEU A 59 -10.97 -1.59 -14.70
C LEU A 59 -10.74 -3.09 -14.60
N TRP A 60 -10.24 -3.69 -15.69
CA TRP A 60 -9.94 -5.12 -15.78
C TRP A 60 -8.65 -5.35 -16.54
N THR A 61 -7.84 -6.31 -16.05
CA THR A 61 -6.63 -6.75 -16.74
C THR A 61 -6.45 -8.26 -16.61
N ASN A 62 -5.96 -8.90 -17.66
CA ASN A 62 -5.53 -10.30 -17.67
C ASN A 62 -4.06 -10.48 -17.27
N LEU A 63 -3.37 -9.38 -16.95
CA LEU A 63 -1.94 -9.41 -16.62
C LEU A 63 -1.67 -10.00 -15.23
N VAL A 64 -2.66 -10.04 -14.33
CA VAL A 64 -2.50 -10.56 -12.98
C VAL A 64 -3.62 -11.54 -12.62
N TYR A 65 -3.31 -12.57 -11.86
CA TYR A 65 -4.21 -13.61 -11.34
C TYR A 65 -5.05 -14.34 -12.41
N GLY A 66 -4.62 -14.29 -13.69
CA GLY A 66 -5.39 -14.83 -14.81
C GLY A 66 -6.65 -14.04 -15.14
N GLY A 67 -6.71 -12.80 -14.72
CA GLY A 67 -7.83 -11.86 -14.87
C GLY A 67 -8.24 -11.26 -13.53
N HIS A 68 -8.23 -9.91 -13.44
CA HIS A 68 -8.48 -9.21 -12.18
C HIS A 68 -9.05 -7.81 -12.39
N ALA A 69 -9.99 -7.42 -11.50
CA ALA A 69 -10.53 -6.07 -11.45
C ALA A 69 -9.53 -5.12 -10.75
N LEU A 70 -8.44 -4.76 -11.44
CA LEU A 70 -7.28 -4.10 -10.85
C LEU A 70 -7.61 -2.72 -10.26
N PHE A 71 -8.57 -1.99 -10.84
CA PHE A 71 -9.02 -0.70 -10.27
C PHE A 71 -9.65 -0.87 -8.88
N ALA A 72 -10.35 -1.98 -8.67
CA ALA A 72 -10.98 -2.30 -7.39
C ALA A 72 -9.96 -2.68 -6.29
N GLU A 73 -8.75 -3.08 -6.69
CA GLU A 73 -7.64 -3.35 -5.78
C GLU A 73 -7.11 -2.04 -5.21
N GLY A 74 -7.46 -1.71 -3.97
CA GLY A 74 -7.12 -0.43 -3.36
C GLY A 74 -5.62 -0.12 -3.37
N GLN A 75 -4.78 -1.13 -3.18
CA GLN A 75 -3.33 -0.99 -3.16
C GLN A 75 -2.72 -0.75 -4.54
N ALA A 76 -3.44 -1.01 -5.63
CA ALA A 76 -2.95 -0.70 -6.97
C ALA A 76 -2.81 0.81 -7.24
N GLY A 77 -3.41 1.65 -6.40
CA GLY A 77 -3.31 3.11 -6.52
C GLY A 77 -4.00 3.70 -7.75
N LEU A 78 -4.82 2.90 -8.48
CA LEU A 78 -5.49 3.32 -9.71
C LEU A 78 -6.62 4.36 -9.51
N SER A 79 -6.98 4.67 -8.29
CA SER A 79 -7.88 5.78 -7.95
C SER A 79 -7.13 7.03 -7.46
N ASN A 80 -5.82 6.93 -7.23
CA ASN A 80 -5.01 8.04 -6.74
C ASN A 80 -4.71 9.05 -7.87
N PRO A 81 -5.26 10.28 -7.83
CA PRO A 81 -5.08 11.25 -8.91
C PRO A 81 -3.62 11.70 -9.08
N PHE A 82 -2.79 11.63 -8.04
CA PHE A 82 -1.38 11.99 -8.13
C PHE A 82 -0.57 10.96 -8.92
N ASN A 83 -0.90 9.67 -8.84
CA ASN A 83 -0.23 8.64 -9.62
C ASN A 83 -0.50 8.83 -11.12
N TYR A 84 -1.73 9.18 -11.50
CA TYR A 84 -2.04 9.54 -12.89
C TYR A 84 -1.30 10.80 -13.35
N LEU A 85 -1.26 11.83 -12.51
CA LEU A 85 -0.56 13.06 -12.85
C LEU A 85 0.94 12.81 -13.06
N ILE A 86 1.56 12.02 -12.19
CA ILE A 86 2.98 11.69 -12.28
C ILE A 86 3.24 10.80 -13.48
N ALA A 87 2.45 9.75 -13.70
CA ALA A 87 2.56 8.87 -14.86
C ALA A 87 2.33 9.59 -16.19
N TRP A 88 1.54 10.67 -16.20
CA TRP A 88 1.33 11.52 -17.37
C TRP A 88 2.50 12.47 -17.64
N LEU A 89 3.13 13.02 -16.59
CA LEU A 89 4.15 14.05 -16.73
C LEU A 89 5.57 13.51 -16.82
N LEU A 90 5.84 12.34 -16.24
CA LEU A 90 7.18 11.80 -16.05
C LEU A 90 7.28 10.37 -16.57
N PRO A 91 8.45 9.98 -17.13
CA PRO A 91 8.69 8.57 -17.45
C PRO A 91 8.62 7.71 -16.20
N PRO A 92 8.17 6.44 -16.31
CA PRO A 92 7.89 5.58 -15.14
C PRO A 92 9.07 5.44 -14.18
N GLU A 93 10.30 5.33 -14.68
CA GLU A 93 11.54 5.18 -13.90
C GLU A 93 11.77 6.36 -12.99
N PHE A 94 11.66 7.57 -13.53
CA PHE A 94 11.82 8.79 -12.77
C PHE A 94 10.57 9.10 -11.91
N GLY A 95 9.38 8.88 -12.46
CA GLY A 95 8.10 9.09 -11.77
C GLY A 95 8.00 8.28 -10.48
N HIS A 96 8.42 7.01 -10.51
CA HIS A 96 8.49 6.15 -9.34
C HIS A 96 9.38 6.74 -8.24
N ASN A 97 10.60 7.11 -8.58
CA ASN A 97 11.54 7.74 -7.66
C ASN A 97 11.03 9.08 -7.11
N PHE A 98 10.39 9.87 -7.97
CA PHE A 98 9.82 11.17 -7.61
C PHE A 98 8.66 11.05 -6.60
N ILE A 99 7.84 9.98 -6.70
CA ILE A 99 6.79 9.69 -5.71
C ILE A 99 7.39 9.53 -4.32
N HIS A 100 8.48 8.82 -4.16
CA HIS A 100 9.17 8.63 -2.89
C HIS A 100 9.65 9.97 -2.30
N TRP A 101 10.28 10.80 -3.13
CA TRP A 101 10.71 12.12 -2.72
C TRP A 101 9.53 13.01 -2.31
N LEU A 102 8.47 13.02 -3.11
CA LEU A 102 7.25 13.80 -2.85
C LEU A 102 6.55 13.35 -1.57
N ALA A 103 6.51 12.05 -1.32
CA ALA A 103 5.92 11.47 -0.11
C ALA A 103 6.67 11.90 1.16
N MET A 104 8.00 11.82 1.18
CA MET A 104 8.83 12.28 2.30
C MET A 104 8.65 13.78 2.53
N PHE A 105 8.70 14.58 1.47
CA PHE A 105 8.50 16.04 1.53
C PHE A 105 7.10 16.39 2.09
N THR A 106 6.07 15.70 1.64
CA THR A 106 4.67 15.87 2.06
C THR A 106 4.48 15.52 3.53
N PHE A 107 5.06 14.39 3.96
CA PHE A 107 5.03 13.93 5.35
C PHE A 107 5.65 14.97 6.30
N GLY A 108 6.85 15.45 6.00
CA GLY A 108 7.54 16.49 6.79
C GLY A 108 6.78 17.81 6.82
N THR A 109 6.21 18.21 5.69
CA THR A 109 5.37 19.42 5.59
C THR A 109 4.14 19.33 6.49
N GLY A 110 3.48 18.17 6.51
CA GLY A 110 2.35 17.89 7.40
C GLY A 110 2.73 17.96 8.87
N CYS A 111 3.86 17.36 9.26
CA CYS A 111 4.38 17.43 10.64
C CYS A 111 4.71 18.86 11.06
N TYR A 112 5.34 19.64 10.18
CA TYR A 112 5.57 21.08 10.42
C TYR A 112 4.25 21.81 10.68
N GLY A 113 3.28 21.63 9.80
CA GLY A 113 1.96 22.29 9.90
C GLY A 113 1.20 21.89 11.17
N LEU A 114 1.24 20.61 11.55
CA LEU A 114 0.65 20.11 12.79
C LEU A 114 1.30 20.76 14.02
N ALA A 115 2.63 20.76 14.11
CA ALA A 115 3.37 21.41 15.21
C ALA A 115 3.08 22.91 15.30
N ARG A 116 3.04 23.61 14.16
CA ARG A 116 2.67 25.04 14.10
C ARG A 116 1.24 25.27 14.59
N THR A 117 0.32 24.36 14.23
CA THR A 117 -1.09 24.44 14.66
C THR A 117 -1.21 24.23 16.16
N LEU A 118 -0.35 23.44 16.78
CA LEU A 118 -0.29 23.27 18.25
C LEU A 118 0.44 24.42 18.97
N ASN A 119 0.76 25.52 18.29
CA ASN A 119 1.42 26.74 18.79
C ASN A 119 2.89 26.52 19.21
N ILE A 120 3.57 25.54 18.64
CA ILE A 120 5.01 25.33 18.79
C ILE A 120 5.76 26.37 17.92
N SER A 121 6.90 26.87 18.39
CA SER A 121 7.70 27.86 17.65
C SER A 121 8.17 27.35 16.29
N PRO A 122 8.46 28.24 15.30
CA PRO A 122 8.85 27.80 13.96
C PRO A 122 10.09 26.91 13.94
N ALA A 123 11.14 27.24 14.70
CA ALA A 123 12.37 26.47 14.75
C ALA A 123 12.17 25.08 15.40
N ALA A 124 11.38 24.99 16.49
CA ALA A 124 11.04 23.69 17.07
C ALA A 124 10.10 22.88 16.17
N SER A 125 9.21 23.52 15.41
CA SER A 125 8.37 22.83 14.41
C SER A 125 9.20 22.28 13.24
N MET A 126 10.27 22.96 12.83
CA MET A 126 11.23 22.45 11.86
C MET A 126 11.94 21.19 12.39
N PHE A 127 12.32 21.20 13.69
CA PHE A 127 12.85 20.00 14.33
C PHE A 127 11.86 18.83 14.28
N ALA A 128 10.56 19.06 14.57
CA ALA A 128 9.54 18.00 14.46
C ALA A 128 9.45 17.43 13.04
N ALA A 129 9.44 18.30 12.02
CA ALA A 129 9.37 17.90 10.63
C ALA A 129 10.55 16.99 10.24
N LEU A 130 11.78 17.39 10.58
CA LEU A 130 12.97 16.62 10.27
C LEU A 130 13.04 15.31 11.08
N ALA A 131 12.77 15.36 12.40
CA ALA A 131 12.82 14.20 13.28
C ALA A 131 11.80 13.12 12.86
N SER A 132 10.64 13.50 12.37
CA SER A 132 9.65 12.54 11.90
C SER A 132 9.96 11.99 10.51
N THR A 133 10.34 12.85 9.56
CA THR A 133 10.58 12.47 8.15
C THR A 133 11.79 11.54 8.01
N PHE A 134 12.82 11.80 8.79
CA PHE A 134 14.06 11.02 8.71
C PHE A 134 14.20 10.00 9.85
N SER A 135 13.06 9.62 10.45
CA SER A 135 13.04 8.49 11.39
C SER A 135 13.22 7.16 10.66
N SER A 136 13.76 6.17 11.37
CA SER A 136 14.03 4.82 10.86
C SER A 136 12.85 4.20 10.12
N LEU A 137 11.67 4.30 10.71
CA LEU A 137 10.47 3.71 10.11
C LEU A 137 10.09 4.37 8.78
N VAL A 138 10.20 5.71 8.68
CA VAL A 138 9.90 6.44 7.44
C VAL A 138 10.93 6.12 6.35
N ILE A 139 12.21 5.99 6.72
CA ILE A 139 13.26 5.58 5.77
C ILE A 139 13.04 4.14 5.32
N HIS A 140 12.72 3.23 6.23
CA HIS A 140 12.46 1.82 5.89
C HIS A 140 11.28 1.65 4.94
N VAL A 141 10.21 2.43 5.10
CA VAL A 141 9.01 2.37 4.23
C VAL A 141 9.30 2.82 2.79
N ASN A 142 10.45 3.42 2.51
CA ASN A 142 10.88 3.61 1.12
C ASN A 142 11.14 2.30 0.36
N SER A 143 11.08 1.13 0.99
CA SER A 143 11.02 -0.17 0.31
C SER A 143 9.67 -0.47 -0.33
N ASN A 144 8.64 0.35 -0.06
CA ASN A 144 7.27 0.12 -0.55
C ASN A 144 6.62 1.46 -0.93
N MET A 145 6.49 1.72 -2.23
CA MET A 145 5.90 2.95 -2.77
C MET A 145 4.49 3.21 -2.26
N ILE A 146 3.65 2.19 -2.20
CA ILE A 146 2.25 2.33 -1.78
C ILE A 146 2.16 2.73 -0.31
N ALA A 147 2.99 2.13 0.53
CA ALA A 147 3.02 2.42 1.95
C ALA A 147 3.56 3.84 2.24
N ILE A 148 4.61 4.29 1.53
CA ILE A 148 5.14 5.65 1.72
C ILE A 148 4.18 6.73 1.24
N GLU A 149 3.46 6.50 0.13
CA GLU A 149 2.38 7.39 -0.31
C GLU A 149 1.27 7.53 0.73
N ALA A 150 0.80 6.40 1.25
CA ALA A 150 -0.27 6.39 2.25
C ALA A 150 0.17 7.05 3.56
N MET A 151 1.40 6.81 3.98
CA MET A 151 2.01 7.41 5.15
C MET A 151 2.11 8.95 5.01
N ALA A 152 2.42 9.46 3.82
CA ALA A 152 2.58 10.89 3.57
C ALA A 152 1.34 11.71 3.97
N TRP A 153 0.14 11.14 3.87
CA TRP A 153 -1.11 11.80 4.22
C TRP A 153 -1.44 11.81 5.71
N ILE A 154 -0.80 10.97 6.53
CA ILE A 154 -1.06 10.90 7.99
C ILE A 154 -0.91 12.27 8.64
N PRO A 155 0.27 12.93 8.61
CA PRO A 155 0.45 14.19 9.31
C PRO A 155 -0.35 15.34 8.68
N LEU A 156 -0.64 15.31 7.38
CA LEU A 156 -1.52 16.28 6.72
C LEU A 156 -2.96 16.16 7.22
N THR A 157 -3.46 14.92 7.36
CA THR A 157 -4.80 14.66 7.89
C THR A 157 -4.89 15.10 9.37
N LEU A 158 -3.88 14.79 10.18
CA LEU A 158 -3.81 15.24 11.57
C LEU A 158 -3.70 16.78 11.68
N TRP A 159 -2.94 17.42 10.79
CA TRP A 159 -2.85 18.89 10.74
C TRP A 159 -4.18 19.53 10.36
N SER A 160 -4.84 19.04 9.31
CA SER A 160 -6.14 19.55 8.88
C SER A 160 -7.22 19.34 9.96
N PHE A 161 -7.21 18.20 10.63
CA PHE A 161 -8.07 17.88 11.77
C PHE A 161 -7.86 18.87 12.94
N GLU A 162 -6.62 19.11 13.37
CA GLU A 162 -6.31 20.07 14.43
C GLU A 162 -6.71 21.50 14.05
N ALA A 163 -6.49 21.90 12.79
CA ALA A 163 -6.92 23.19 12.29
C ALA A 163 -8.45 23.33 12.26
N TRP A 164 -9.15 22.24 11.91
CA TRP A 164 -10.61 22.16 11.95
C TRP A 164 -11.14 22.19 13.39
N LEU A 165 -10.55 21.47 14.34
CA LEU A 165 -10.96 21.49 15.76
C LEU A 165 -10.85 22.88 16.37
N LYS A 166 -9.87 23.69 15.97
CA LYS A 166 -9.76 25.10 16.44
C LYS A 166 -10.92 25.97 15.97
N LYS A 167 -11.32 25.83 14.71
CA LYS A 167 -12.40 26.60 14.10
C LYS A 167 -13.12 25.75 13.05
N PRO A 168 -14.12 24.96 13.43
CA PRO A 168 -14.89 24.17 12.50
C PRO A 168 -15.67 25.05 11.52
N GLY A 169 -15.86 24.55 10.30
CA GLY A 169 -16.64 25.23 9.24
C GLY A 169 -15.84 25.80 8.09
N GLY A 170 -16.55 26.12 7.00
CA GLY A 170 -16.00 26.66 5.79
C GLY A 170 -14.93 25.77 5.15
N TYR A 171 -13.88 26.39 4.60
CA TYR A 171 -12.81 25.66 3.89
C TYR A 171 -12.09 24.61 4.74
N ARG A 172 -12.03 24.78 6.09
CA ARG A 172 -11.34 23.84 6.97
C ARG A 172 -12.04 22.49 7.02
N THR A 173 -13.38 22.49 6.98
CA THR A 173 -14.17 21.23 6.87
C THR A 173 -13.88 20.52 5.55
N ILE A 174 -13.85 21.29 4.45
CA ILE A 174 -13.53 20.75 3.12
C ILE A 174 -12.11 20.18 3.09
N VAL A 175 -11.11 20.94 3.56
CA VAL A 175 -9.71 20.49 3.57
C VAL A 175 -9.54 19.23 4.42
N PHE A 176 -10.20 19.14 5.59
CA PHE A 176 -10.15 17.95 6.41
C PHE A 176 -10.79 16.74 5.71
N GLY A 177 -11.95 16.90 5.07
CA GLY A 177 -12.57 15.84 4.27
C GLY A 177 -11.69 15.38 3.11
N LEU A 178 -11.09 16.33 2.35
CA LEU A 178 -10.22 16.04 1.22
C LEU A 178 -8.91 15.34 1.62
N THR A 179 -8.23 15.80 2.69
CA THR A 179 -6.99 15.12 3.14
C THR A 179 -7.26 13.69 3.62
N THR A 180 -8.42 13.46 4.25
CA THR A 180 -8.86 12.10 4.64
C THR A 180 -9.20 11.26 3.40
N SER A 181 -9.84 11.83 2.37
CA SER A 181 -10.09 11.13 1.09
C SER A 181 -8.80 10.68 0.41
N MET A 182 -7.78 11.55 0.41
CA MET A 182 -6.47 11.21 -0.18
C MET A 182 -5.79 10.05 0.55
N GLN A 183 -5.99 9.93 1.86
CA GLN A 183 -5.51 8.79 2.62
C GLN A 183 -6.25 7.49 2.25
N VAL A 184 -7.54 7.57 1.89
CA VAL A 184 -8.29 6.43 1.32
C VAL A 184 -7.72 6.04 -0.04
N PHE A 185 -7.52 7.01 -0.94
CA PHE A 185 -6.96 6.77 -2.29
C PHE A 185 -5.56 6.15 -2.31
N SER A 186 -4.79 6.35 -1.25
CA SER A 186 -3.48 5.72 -1.10
C SER A 186 -3.55 4.20 -0.82
N GLY A 187 -4.73 3.63 -0.64
CA GLY A 187 -4.97 2.19 -0.63
C GLY A 187 -4.40 1.38 0.54
N TYR A 188 -3.95 2.03 1.62
CA TYR A 188 -3.38 1.34 2.79
C TYR A 188 -4.28 1.49 4.03
N PRO A 189 -5.26 0.60 4.25
CA PRO A 189 -6.31 0.79 5.26
C PRO A 189 -5.79 0.86 6.69
N HIS A 190 -4.66 0.22 7.01
CA HIS A 190 -4.01 0.31 8.33
C HIS A 190 -3.72 1.76 8.75
N PHE A 191 -3.20 2.57 7.82
CA PHE A 191 -2.84 3.95 8.11
C PHE A 191 -4.07 4.83 8.32
N LEU A 192 -5.14 4.61 7.53
CA LEU A 192 -6.40 5.31 7.74
C LEU A 192 -7.00 4.97 9.11
N HIS A 193 -7.05 3.66 9.45
CA HIS A 193 -7.57 3.17 10.73
C HIS A 193 -6.77 3.73 11.91
N GLY A 194 -5.44 3.63 11.88
CA GLY A 194 -4.58 4.18 12.93
C GLY A 194 -4.69 5.71 13.05
N THR A 195 -4.82 6.43 11.92
CA THR A 195 -5.06 7.88 11.94
C THR A 195 -6.40 8.22 12.58
N ALA A 196 -7.46 7.46 12.31
CA ALA A 196 -8.76 7.64 12.94
C ALA A 196 -8.68 7.43 14.46
N ILE A 197 -8.02 6.37 14.93
CA ILE A 197 -7.78 6.13 16.35
C ILE A 197 -7.01 7.29 16.97
N TYR A 198 -5.92 7.74 16.32
CA TYR A 198 -5.14 8.89 16.79
C TYR A 198 -6.01 10.14 16.94
N MET A 199 -6.83 10.47 15.94
CA MET A 199 -7.75 11.61 15.98
C MET A 199 -8.76 11.51 17.12
N LEU A 200 -9.41 10.36 17.29
CA LEU A 200 -10.41 10.12 18.34
C LEU A 200 -9.78 10.26 19.73
N VAL A 201 -8.64 9.60 19.96
CA VAL A 201 -7.95 9.65 21.26
C VAL A 201 -7.42 11.05 21.55
N SER A 202 -6.80 11.72 20.56
CA SER A 202 -6.33 13.09 20.76
C SER A 202 -7.47 14.06 21.02
N ALA A 203 -8.64 13.85 20.43
CA ALA A 203 -9.83 14.66 20.64
C ALA A 203 -10.51 14.41 22.01
N SER A 204 -10.27 13.28 22.67
CA SER A 204 -10.88 12.93 23.97
C SER A 204 -10.67 14.03 25.03
N THR A 205 -9.58 14.77 24.93
CA THR A 205 -9.30 15.92 25.83
C THR A 205 -10.28 17.08 25.71
N LEU A 206 -11.12 17.11 24.67
CA LEU A 206 -12.23 18.08 24.61
C LEU A 206 -13.24 17.86 25.75
N PHE A 207 -13.34 16.63 26.25
CA PHE A 207 -14.22 16.25 27.34
C PHE A 207 -13.62 16.57 28.73
N MET A 208 -12.33 16.90 28.81
CA MET A 208 -11.66 17.21 30.09
C MET A 208 -11.98 18.60 30.65
N GLY A 209 -12.81 19.39 29.96
CA GLY A 209 -13.11 20.79 30.33
C GLY A 209 -14.23 20.96 31.35
N GLY A 210 -14.76 19.88 31.94
CA GLY A 210 -15.86 19.91 32.93
C GLY A 210 -16.71 18.63 32.95
N PRO A 211 -17.78 18.58 33.75
CA PRO A 211 -18.68 17.40 33.81
C PRO A 211 -19.22 17.06 32.41
N LEU A 212 -19.24 15.77 32.07
CA LEU A 212 -19.70 15.25 30.78
C LEU A 212 -21.08 15.76 30.39
N ARG A 213 -22.02 15.84 31.36
CA ARG A 213 -23.37 16.36 31.15
C ARG A 213 -23.39 17.77 30.51
N ASN A 214 -22.46 18.63 30.85
CA ASN A 214 -22.41 20.01 30.36
C ASN A 214 -21.49 20.16 29.13
N THR A 215 -20.49 19.29 29.02
CA THR A 215 -19.45 19.36 27.98
C THR A 215 -19.91 18.71 26.68
N PHE A 216 -20.59 17.56 26.76
CA PHE A 216 -21.05 16.79 25.60
C PHE A 216 -22.00 17.59 24.67
N PRO A 217 -23.11 18.21 25.18
CA PRO A 217 -24.00 18.98 24.30
C PRO A 217 -23.30 20.17 23.62
N ARG A 218 -22.33 20.79 24.31
CA ARG A 218 -21.53 21.91 23.75
C ARG A 218 -20.64 21.42 22.61
N ILE A 219 -19.97 20.28 22.78
CA ILE A 219 -19.14 19.67 21.74
C ILE A 219 -20.02 19.27 20.56
N LEU A 220 -21.13 18.57 20.82
CA LEU A 220 -22.06 18.15 19.78
C LEU A 220 -22.55 19.36 18.96
N ARG A 221 -23.06 20.40 19.61
CA ARG A 221 -23.52 21.63 18.94
C ARG A 221 -22.43 22.29 18.08
N LYS A 222 -21.17 22.26 18.54
CA LYS A 222 -20.05 22.93 17.85
C LYS A 222 -19.54 22.12 16.64
N TYR A 223 -19.47 20.81 16.73
CA TYR A 223 -18.74 19.97 15.77
C TYR A 223 -19.64 19.10 14.90
N TRP A 224 -20.87 18.80 15.32
CA TRP A 224 -21.76 17.85 14.66
C TRP A 224 -21.91 18.09 13.15
N ALA A 225 -22.49 19.21 12.74
CA ALA A 225 -22.81 19.44 11.33
C ALA A 225 -21.56 19.51 10.43
N ASN A 226 -20.49 20.16 10.93
CA ASN A 226 -19.25 20.26 10.16
C ASN A 226 -18.45 18.96 10.14
N GLY A 227 -18.53 18.15 11.19
CA GLY A 227 -17.93 16.82 11.26
C GLY A 227 -18.62 15.85 10.31
N THR A 228 -19.95 15.82 10.33
CA THR A 228 -20.75 15.04 9.39
C THR A 228 -20.45 15.44 7.94
N LEU A 229 -20.37 16.75 7.66
CA LEU A 229 -20.03 17.22 6.32
C LEU A 229 -18.62 16.80 5.88
N ALA A 230 -17.61 16.83 6.79
CA ALA A 230 -16.27 16.35 6.47
C ALA A 230 -16.26 14.85 6.15
N ILE A 231 -17.00 14.04 6.92
CA ILE A 231 -17.15 12.60 6.67
C ILE A 231 -17.86 12.35 5.34
N LEU A 232 -18.95 13.07 5.05
CA LEU A 232 -19.69 12.95 3.80
C LEU A 232 -18.80 13.31 2.59
N ILE A 233 -17.99 14.37 2.69
CA ILE A 233 -17.03 14.73 1.65
C ILE A 233 -16.02 13.59 1.46
N CYS A 234 -15.46 13.06 2.56
CA CYS A 234 -14.51 11.95 2.48
C CYS A 234 -15.12 10.74 1.79
N VAL A 235 -16.28 10.28 2.27
CA VAL A 235 -16.96 9.09 1.75
C VAL A 235 -17.38 9.28 0.29
N ALA A 236 -17.94 10.45 -0.07
CA ALA A 236 -18.40 10.70 -1.43
C ALA A 236 -17.24 10.87 -2.43
N ILE A 237 -16.17 11.60 -2.07
CA ILE A 237 -14.99 11.74 -2.93
C ILE A 237 -14.28 10.41 -3.15
N SER A 238 -14.18 9.58 -2.13
CA SER A 238 -13.48 8.29 -2.25
C SER A 238 -14.38 7.14 -2.71
N SER A 239 -15.66 7.38 -3.04
CA SER A 239 -16.62 6.34 -3.44
C SER A 239 -16.19 5.59 -4.72
N ILE A 240 -15.50 6.26 -5.62
CA ILE A 240 -14.92 5.62 -6.82
C ILE A 240 -13.94 4.49 -6.48
N GLN A 241 -13.30 4.54 -5.30
CA GLN A 241 -12.37 3.52 -4.81
C GLN A 241 -13.07 2.47 -3.94
N TRP A 242 -13.78 2.91 -2.88
CA TRP A 242 -14.23 1.95 -1.87
C TRP A 242 -15.46 1.14 -2.31
N LEU A 243 -16.32 1.62 -3.24
CA LEU A 243 -17.42 0.81 -3.75
C LEU A 243 -16.93 -0.41 -4.55
N PRO A 244 -16.04 -0.26 -5.55
CA PRO A 244 -15.46 -1.42 -6.24
C PRO A 244 -14.62 -2.30 -5.31
N LEU A 245 -13.92 -1.71 -4.32
CA LEU A 245 -13.13 -2.46 -3.34
C LEU A 245 -14.01 -3.39 -2.49
N LEU A 246 -15.18 -2.93 -2.03
CA LEU A 246 -16.12 -3.77 -1.28
C LEU A 246 -16.68 -4.91 -2.15
N GLU A 247 -16.99 -4.64 -3.42
CA GLU A 247 -17.41 -5.67 -4.37
C GLU A 247 -16.31 -6.73 -4.53
N LEU A 248 -15.06 -6.33 -4.81
CA LEU A 248 -13.93 -7.26 -4.95
C LEU A 248 -13.63 -8.02 -3.65
N ALA A 249 -13.71 -7.35 -2.49
CA ALA A 249 -13.48 -7.98 -1.21
C ALA A 249 -14.50 -9.08 -0.91
N SER A 250 -15.76 -8.91 -1.34
CA SER A 250 -16.81 -9.94 -1.19
C SER A 250 -16.55 -11.22 -2.00
N LEU A 251 -15.72 -11.13 -3.04
CA LEU A 251 -15.32 -12.25 -3.90
C LEU A 251 -13.95 -12.84 -3.50
N SER A 252 -13.31 -12.27 -2.46
CA SER A 252 -11.96 -12.61 -2.06
C SER A 252 -11.93 -13.67 -0.94
N HIS A 253 -10.87 -14.48 -0.92
CA HIS A 253 -10.54 -15.44 0.13
C HIS A 253 -10.38 -14.83 1.55
N ARG A 254 -10.22 -13.50 1.67
CA ARG A 254 -10.01 -12.82 2.97
C ARG A 254 -11.24 -12.74 3.87
N GLN A 255 -12.38 -13.26 3.44
CA GLN A 255 -13.57 -13.34 4.29
C GLN A 255 -13.40 -14.31 5.48
N GLU A 256 -12.52 -15.29 5.38
CA GLU A 256 -12.29 -16.33 6.39
C GLU A 256 -11.34 -15.90 7.52
N GLY A 257 -10.89 -14.66 7.51
CA GLY A 257 -9.91 -14.14 8.47
C GLY A 257 -8.48 -14.12 7.91
N VAL A 258 -7.59 -13.46 8.61
CA VAL A 258 -6.18 -13.31 8.21
C VAL A 258 -5.29 -13.88 9.30
N GLU A 259 -4.42 -14.84 8.94
CA GLU A 259 -3.37 -15.29 9.86
C GLU A 259 -2.46 -14.11 10.22
N VAL A 260 -2.32 -13.89 11.52
CA VAL A 260 -1.47 -12.82 12.05
C VAL A 260 -0.01 -13.20 11.84
N PHE A 261 0.73 -12.30 11.20
CA PHE A 261 2.17 -12.46 11.05
C PHE A 261 2.86 -12.03 12.35
N MET A 262 3.64 -12.90 12.98
CA MET A 262 4.42 -12.54 14.17
C MET A 262 5.47 -11.48 13.81
N GLY A 263 5.31 -10.29 14.36
CA GLY A 263 6.26 -9.19 14.23
C GLY A 263 7.54 -9.40 15.05
N PRO A 264 8.51 -8.49 14.92
CA PRO A 264 9.71 -8.50 15.73
C PRO A 264 9.37 -8.25 17.21
N SER A 265 10.30 -8.61 18.14
CA SER A 265 10.09 -8.40 19.58
C SER A 265 9.91 -6.91 19.93
N THR A 266 9.21 -6.63 21.02
CA THR A 266 9.05 -5.26 21.56
C THR A 266 10.41 -4.59 21.77
N GLU A 267 11.39 -5.33 22.33
CA GLU A 267 12.74 -4.84 22.56
C GLU A 267 13.42 -4.39 21.27
N TYR A 268 13.33 -5.18 20.22
CA TYR A 268 13.90 -4.87 18.91
C TYR A 268 13.29 -3.63 18.26
N LEU A 269 11.95 -3.48 18.32
CA LEU A 269 11.26 -2.30 17.80
C LEU A 269 11.63 -1.03 18.59
N LEU A 270 11.75 -1.13 19.91
CA LEU A 270 12.19 -0.01 20.75
C LEU A 270 13.65 0.36 20.50
N GLN A 271 14.54 -0.61 20.29
CA GLN A 271 15.92 -0.35 19.86
C GLN A 271 15.93 0.41 18.54
N GLY A 272 15.08 0.03 17.57
CA GLY A 272 14.94 0.71 16.29
C GLY A 272 14.45 2.15 16.38
N LEU A 273 13.67 2.51 17.40
CA LEU A 273 13.27 3.89 17.65
C LEU A 273 14.36 4.73 18.34
N LEU A 274 15.23 4.10 19.12
CA LEU A 274 16.22 4.77 19.96
C LEU A 274 17.58 4.92 19.26
N TYR A 275 17.99 3.92 18.51
CA TYR A 275 19.35 3.84 17.96
C TYR A 275 19.35 3.83 16.44
N SER A 276 20.30 4.55 15.85
CA SER A 276 20.62 4.42 14.43
C SER A 276 21.49 3.18 14.22
N THR A 277 21.09 2.26 13.36
CA THR A 277 21.86 1.07 12.99
C THR A 277 21.81 0.88 11.48
N ASN A 278 22.83 0.23 10.90
CA ASN A 278 22.85 -0.05 9.46
C ASN A 278 22.08 -1.34 9.08
N ASN A 279 21.60 -2.11 10.08
CA ASN A 279 21.10 -3.47 9.90
C ASN A 279 19.75 -3.67 10.62
N PHE A 280 18.75 -2.83 10.35
CA PHE A 280 17.44 -2.97 10.97
C PHE A 280 16.43 -3.62 10.01
N ALA A 281 15.65 -4.61 10.49
CA ALA A 281 14.53 -5.20 9.76
C ALA A 281 13.26 -5.18 10.60
N LEU A 282 12.13 -4.72 10.05
CA LEU A 282 10.83 -4.70 10.74
C LEU A 282 10.13 -6.07 10.79
N SER A 283 10.45 -6.97 9.88
CA SER A 283 9.98 -8.35 9.86
C SER A 283 11.10 -9.25 10.36
N GLY A 284 10.88 -10.14 11.30
CA GLY A 284 11.86 -11.06 11.89
C GLY A 284 12.73 -11.90 10.93
N GLY A 285 12.87 -11.43 9.70
CA GLY A 285 13.80 -11.87 8.67
C GLY A 285 15.10 -11.10 8.72
N ASN A 286 16.07 -11.49 7.90
CA ASN A 286 17.40 -10.91 7.84
C ASN A 286 17.37 -9.39 7.65
N ALA A 287 18.17 -8.69 8.42
CA ALA A 287 18.36 -7.26 8.35
C ALA A 287 18.73 -6.83 6.92
N SER A 288 18.01 -5.86 6.37
CA SER A 288 18.35 -5.32 5.04
C SER A 288 19.45 -4.27 5.17
N PRO A 289 20.60 -4.44 4.51
CA PRO A 289 21.67 -3.44 4.54
C PRO A 289 21.29 -2.15 3.79
N TYR A 290 20.18 -2.15 3.04
CA TYR A 290 19.76 -1.03 2.18
C TYR A 290 18.89 0.02 2.90
N PHE A 291 18.45 -0.24 4.13
CA PHE A 291 17.61 0.68 4.90
C PHE A 291 18.22 0.92 6.29
N PRO A 292 19.06 1.95 6.42
CA PRO A 292 19.62 2.29 7.70
C PRO A 292 18.53 2.72 8.68
N ASN A 293 18.65 2.27 9.90
CA ASN A 293 17.79 2.71 10.98
C ASN A 293 18.29 4.06 11.52
N THR A 294 17.40 5.05 11.60
CA THR A 294 17.69 6.40 12.07
C THR A 294 17.00 6.72 13.39
N GLY A 295 16.99 5.76 14.32
CA GLY A 295 16.52 6.01 15.68
C GLY A 295 17.31 7.15 16.34
N SER A 296 16.67 7.97 17.17
CA SER A 296 17.33 9.08 17.84
C SER A 296 17.03 9.11 19.33
N LEU A 297 18.05 8.84 20.14
CA LEU A 297 17.98 8.99 21.60
C LEU A 297 17.57 10.40 22.00
N LEU A 298 18.06 11.42 21.29
CA LEU A 298 17.75 12.82 21.57
C LEU A 298 16.27 13.13 21.34
N VAL A 299 15.69 12.67 20.24
CA VAL A 299 14.28 12.89 19.91
C VAL A 299 13.36 12.22 20.94
N CYS A 300 13.63 10.96 21.26
CA CYS A 300 12.83 10.20 22.22
C CYS A 300 12.95 10.76 23.64
N PHE A 301 14.17 11.18 24.06
CA PHE A 301 14.39 11.86 25.33
C PHE A 301 13.59 13.17 25.41
N LEU A 302 13.69 14.04 24.41
CA LEU A 302 12.96 15.31 24.37
C LEU A 302 11.44 15.06 24.40
N ALA A 303 10.93 14.02 23.72
CA ALA A 303 9.51 13.68 23.76
C ALA A 303 9.08 13.29 25.18
N SER A 304 9.86 12.48 25.91
CA SER A 304 9.55 12.03 27.26
C SER A 304 9.49 13.19 28.27
N LEU A 305 10.22 14.28 28.04
CA LEU A 305 10.17 15.47 28.90
C LEU A 305 8.78 16.13 28.93
N CYS A 306 7.89 15.86 27.96
CA CYS A 306 6.51 16.29 28.04
C CYS A 306 5.75 15.75 29.27
N LEU A 307 6.20 14.63 29.86
CA LEU A 307 5.63 14.07 31.08
C LEU A 307 5.96 14.93 32.33
N ALA A 308 7.09 15.62 32.30
CA ALA A 308 7.55 16.48 33.39
C ALA A 308 7.22 17.97 33.18
N LEU A 309 7.10 18.40 31.93
CA LEU A 309 6.82 19.80 31.57
C LEU A 309 5.31 20.08 31.54
N PRO A 310 4.87 21.31 31.84
CA PRO A 310 3.44 21.67 31.77
C PRO A 310 2.95 21.57 30.32
N CYS A 311 1.91 20.77 30.09
CA CYS A 311 1.32 20.54 28.76
C CYS A 311 -0.12 21.11 28.70
N SER A 312 -0.48 21.65 27.52
CA SER A 312 -1.87 22.05 27.24
C SER A 312 -2.76 20.80 27.20
N ALA A 313 -4.08 20.99 27.43
CA ALA A 313 -5.02 19.88 27.34
C ALA A 313 -4.95 19.16 25.97
N ARG A 314 -4.84 19.93 24.87
CA ARG A 314 -4.69 19.36 23.54
C ARG A 314 -3.44 18.48 23.42
N LEU A 315 -2.32 18.94 23.93
CA LEU A 315 -1.07 18.16 23.87
C LEU A 315 -1.15 16.88 24.71
N LYS A 316 -1.89 16.87 25.83
CA LYS A 316 -2.16 15.66 26.59
C LYS A 316 -2.89 14.61 25.75
N GLY A 317 -3.81 15.03 24.88
CA GLY A 317 -4.46 14.15 23.92
C GLY A 317 -3.46 13.50 22.94
N HIS A 318 -2.51 14.27 22.45
CA HIS A 318 -1.44 13.73 21.60
C HIS A 318 -0.53 12.77 22.36
N ILE A 319 -0.24 13.01 23.65
CA ILE A 319 0.51 12.06 24.50
C ILE A 319 -0.25 10.74 24.60
N LEU A 320 -1.55 10.78 24.91
CA LEU A 320 -2.38 9.57 25.03
C LEU A 320 -2.47 8.80 23.70
N ALA A 321 -2.72 9.51 22.60
CA ALA A 321 -2.78 8.91 21.26
C ALA A 321 -1.46 8.26 20.86
N THR A 322 -0.33 8.94 21.11
CA THR A 322 1.01 8.41 20.83
C THR A 322 1.31 7.16 21.63
N ALA A 323 1.02 7.17 22.95
CA ALA A 323 1.25 6.04 23.83
C ALA A 323 0.38 4.82 23.45
N LEU A 324 -0.90 5.05 23.14
CA LEU A 324 -1.80 3.96 22.70
C LEU A 324 -1.31 3.34 21.38
N LEU A 325 -1.04 4.16 20.36
CA LEU A 325 -0.65 3.63 19.06
C LEU A 325 0.76 3.02 19.06
N LEU A 326 1.67 3.52 19.90
CA LEU A 326 2.94 2.85 20.17
C LEU A 326 2.72 1.45 20.73
N ASN A 327 1.81 1.31 21.71
CA ASN A 327 1.47 0.02 22.30
C ASN A 327 0.79 -0.92 21.28
N LEU A 328 -0.16 -0.42 20.49
CA LEU A 328 -0.83 -1.21 19.45
C LEU A 328 0.13 -1.64 18.35
N GLY A 329 1.06 -0.78 17.95
CA GLY A 329 2.03 -1.07 16.90
C GLY A 329 3.07 -2.14 17.29
N VAL A 330 3.27 -2.37 18.58
CA VAL A 330 4.13 -3.43 19.12
C VAL A 330 3.33 -4.71 19.45
N GLY A 331 2.03 -4.68 19.21
CA GLY A 331 1.08 -5.66 19.77
C GLY A 331 1.26 -7.09 19.34
N ASP A 332 1.69 -7.34 18.09
CA ASP A 332 1.90 -8.70 17.55
C ASP A 332 3.34 -9.22 17.78
N ALA A 333 4.10 -8.55 18.63
CA ALA A 333 5.39 -9.04 19.03
C ALA A 333 5.27 -10.35 19.83
N SER A 334 6.30 -11.17 19.82
CA SER A 334 6.35 -12.43 20.57
C SER A 334 6.12 -12.29 22.08
N ASP A 335 6.26 -11.05 22.60
CA ASP A 335 6.05 -10.60 23.97
C ASP A 335 4.93 -9.54 24.05
N ALA A 336 3.80 -9.81 23.40
CA ALA A 336 2.66 -8.91 23.28
C ALA A 336 2.26 -8.24 24.61
N SER A 337 2.01 -6.92 24.55
CA SER A 337 1.65 -6.18 25.76
C SER A 337 0.27 -6.58 26.28
N PRO A 338 0.06 -6.66 27.61
CA PRO A 338 -1.26 -6.95 28.18
C PRO A 338 -2.36 -5.98 27.73
N VAL A 339 -2.01 -4.73 27.42
CA VAL A 339 -2.95 -3.72 26.92
C VAL A 339 -3.41 -4.06 25.49
N TYR A 340 -2.50 -4.49 24.63
CA TYR A 340 -2.85 -4.93 23.28
C TYR A 340 -3.75 -6.17 23.33
N THR A 341 -3.34 -7.20 24.09
CA THR A 341 -4.12 -8.44 24.27
C THR A 341 -5.53 -8.14 24.78
N PHE A 342 -5.65 -7.28 25.80
CA PHE A 342 -6.94 -6.85 26.31
C PHE A 342 -7.80 -6.15 25.26
N ILE A 343 -7.25 -5.22 24.47
CA ILE A 343 -7.99 -4.49 23.43
C ILE A 343 -8.46 -5.46 22.33
N LYS A 344 -7.63 -6.44 21.94
CA LYS A 344 -7.91 -7.45 20.92
C LYS A 344 -8.99 -8.43 21.41
N ASP A 345 -8.81 -9.04 22.59
CA ASP A 345 -9.70 -10.06 23.12
C ASP A 345 -11.12 -9.55 23.36
N TYR A 346 -11.25 -8.31 23.84
CA TYR A 346 -12.54 -7.66 24.04
C TYR A 346 -13.03 -6.87 22.82
N ARG A 347 -12.35 -6.95 21.68
CA ARG A 347 -12.71 -6.24 20.42
C ARG A 347 -13.04 -4.77 20.60
N ILE A 348 -12.31 -4.08 21.50
CA ILE A 348 -12.57 -2.70 21.88
C ILE A 348 -12.43 -1.75 20.69
N ILE A 349 -11.47 -2.04 19.79
CA ILE A 349 -11.25 -1.28 18.56
C ILE A 349 -11.75 -2.12 17.38
N PRO A 350 -12.85 -1.70 16.72
CA PRO A 350 -13.40 -2.42 15.58
C PRO A 350 -12.39 -2.51 14.42
N GLY A 351 -12.37 -3.65 13.73
CA GLY A 351 -11.59 -3.85 12.52
C GLY A 351 -10.12 -4.25 12.73
N MET A 352 -9.64 -4.36 13.96
CA MET A 352 -8.26 -4.82 14.22
C MET A 352 -8.01 -6.25 13.71
N ASP A 353 -9.01 -7.13 13.79
CA ASP A 353 -8.91 -8.52 13.34
C ASP A 353 -8.75 -8.66 11.81
N SER A 354 -9.00 -7.58 11.07
CA SER A 354 -8.86 -7.54 9.60
C SER A 354 -7.41 -7.29 9.14
N PHE A 355 -6.50 -7.03 10.08
CA PHE A 355 -5.12 -6.68 9.75
C PHE A 355 -4.15 -7.80 10.11
N ARG A 356 -3.28 -8.11 9.14
CA ARG A 356 -2.25 -9.13 9.27
C ARG A 356 -1.06 -8.70 10.13
N ILE A 357 -0.76 -7.39 10.15
CA ILE A 357 0.39 -6.79 10.83
C ILE A 357 -0.02 -5.50 11.53
N MET A 358 0.52 -5.25 12.72
CA MET A 358 0.18 -4.09 13.56
C MET A 358 1.23 -2.98 13.54
N TYR A 359 2.48 -3.25 13.14
CA TYR A 359 3.54 -2.24 13.12
C TYR A 359 3.19 -0.94 12.37
N PRO A 360 2.27 -0.90 11.36
CA PRO A 360 1.88 0.35 10.72
C PRO A 360 1.33 1.41 11.69
N TYR A 361 0.83 1.04 12.86
CA TYR A 361 0.41 2.02 13.89
C TYR A 361 1.58 2.81 14.49
N LEU A 362 2.81 2.31 14.40
CA LEU A 362 4.01 3.02 14.85
C LEU A 362 4.25 4.33 14.09
N PHE A 363 3.80 4.43 12.81
CA PHE A 363 3.99 5.64 12.02
C PHE A 363 3.28 6.86 12.60
N MET A 364 2.06 6.68 13.13
CA MET A 364 1.35 7.74 13.83
C MET A 364 2.04 8.10 15.13
N SER A 365 2.62 7.10 15.82
CA SER A 365 3.39 7.32 17.04
C SER A 365 4.64 8.17 16.79
N ILE A 366 5.33 7.97 15.66
CA ILE A 366 6.49 8.80 15.26
C ILE A 366 6.08 10.27 15.10
N VAL A 367 4.97 10.54 14.41
CA VAL A 367 4.45 11.92 14.30
C VAL A 367 4.20 12.51 15.68
N GLY A 368 3.58 11.74 16.58
CA GLY A 368 3.36 12.13 17.95
C GLY A 368 4.65 12.39 18.72
N ILE A 369 5.62 11.47 18.69
CA ILE A 369 6.93 11.58 19.36
C ILE A 369 7.65 12.85 18.90
N ALA A 370 7.73 13.10 17.59
CA ALA A 370 8.39 14.28 17.03
C ALA A 370 7.72 15.61 17.48
N VAL A 371 6.38 15.66 17.49
CA VAL A 371 5.63 16.82 17.96
C VAL A 371 5.83 17.05 19.46
N LEU A 372 5.86 16.00 20.27
CA LEU A 372 6.10 16.07 21.71
C LEU A 372 7.54 16.52 22.02
N ALA A 373 8.52 16.01 21.28
CA ALA A 373 9.91 16.45 21.38
C ALA A 373 10.05 17.94 21.05
N ALA A 374 9.46 18.39 19.95
CA ALA A 374 9.44 19.79 19.56
C ALA A 374 8.76 20.71 20.58
N ASN A 375 7.66 20.25 21.20
CA ASN A 375 7.01 21.02 22.28
C ASN A 375 7.92 21.15 23.52
N SER A 376 8.61 20.08 23.92
CA SER A 376 9.57 20.12 25.03
C SER A 376 10.70 21.09 24.72
N LEU A 377 11.26 20.99 23.52
CA LEU A 377 12.32 21.87 23.02
C LEU A 377 11.89 23.35 23.02
N ASP A 378 10.69 23.64 22.52
CA ASP A 378 10.13 24.99 22.54
C ASP A 378 9.94 25.54 23.96
N LYS A 379 9.50 24.70 24.90
CA LYS A 379 9.30 25.11 26.31
C LYS A 379 10.61 25.35 27.02
N ILE A 380 11.60 24.46 26.83
CA ILE A 380 12.93 24.63 27.39
C ILE A 380 13.56 25.92 26.85
N SER A 381 13.41 26.19 25.55
CA SER A 381 13.97 27.42 24.93
C SER A 381 13.41 28.72 25.49
N ARG A 382 12.22 28.68 26.11
CA ARG A 382 11.56 29.81 26.75
C ARG A 382 11.85 29.96 28.24
N LEU A 383 12.63 29.03 28.83
CA LEU A 383 12.99 29.12 30.25
C LEU A 383 14.04 30.23 30.44
N THR A 384 13.85 31.03 31.48
CA THR A 384 14.81 32.02 31.96
C THR A 384 15.42 31.58 33.28
N LYS A 385 16.60 32.10 33.62
CA LYS A 385 17.31 31.78 34.88
C LYS A 385 16.41 31.87 36.12
N THR A 386 15.59 32.91 36.18
CA THR A 386 14.62 33.16 37.27
C THR A 386 13.54 32.07 37.39
N ARG A 387 13.04 31.58 36.21
CA ARG A 387 12.05 30.50 36.19
C ARG A 387 12.63 29.13 36.52
N LEU A 388 13.90 28.89 36.24
CA LEU A 388 14.59 27.66 36.64
C LEU A 388 14.73 27.58 38.16
N GLN A 389 15.04 28.69 38.82
CA GLN A 389 15.19 28.76 40.27
C GLN A 389 13.84 28.59 41.01
N SER A 390 12.72 29.05 40.42
CA SER A 390 11.39 28.95 41.00
C SER A 390 10.67 27.62 40.73
N CYS A 391 11.36 26.61 40.21
CA CYS A 391 10.78 25.30 39.88
C CYS A 391 10.31 24.57 41.14
N SER A 392 9.03 24.17 41.20
CA SER A 392 8.46 23.44 42.33
C SER A 392 9.19 22.10 42.60
N ARG A 393 9.18 21.65 43.87
CA ARG A 393 9.78 20.36 44.28
C ARG A 393 9.23 19.20 43.40
N TRP A 394 7.95 19.20 43.12
CA TRP A 394 7.30 18.19 42.28
C TRP A 394 7.77 18.17 40.82
N ARG A 395 8.07 19.32 40.21
CA ARG A 395 8.67 19.37 38.87
C ARG A 395 10.10 18.85 38.85
N ARG A 396 10.89 19.19 39.86
CA ARG A 396 12.27 18.64 40.01
C ARG A 396 12.24 17.13 40.18
N ALA A 397 11.32 16.61 41.01
CA ALA A 397 11.16 15.17 41.20
C ALA A 397 10.75 14.46 39.90
N ARG A 398 9.82 15.02 39.11
CA ARG A 398 9.42 14.44 37.80
C ARG A 398 10.56 14.49 36.79
N LEU A 399 11.33 15.56 36.73
CA LEU A 399 12.52 15.63 35.88
C LEU A 399 13.57 14.59 36.28
N GLY A 400 13.83 14.45 37.60
CA GLY A 400 14.67 13.41 38.13
C GLY A 400 14.20 11.99 37.76
N ALA A 401 12.87 11.73 37.89
CA ALA A 401 12.30 10.45 37.52
C ALA A 401 12.46 10.15 36.01
N VAL A 402 12.25 11.15 35.14
CA VAL A 402 12.49 10.99 33.69
C VAL A 402 13.95 10.69 33.38
N LEU A 403 14.90 11.38 34.05
CA LEU A 403 16.33 11.12 33.90
C LEU A 403 16.73 9.71 34.36
N LEU A 404 16.23 9.28 35.51
CA LEU A 404 16.46 7.93 36.03
C LEU A 404 15.91 6.86 35.11
N LEU A 405 14.70 7.09 34.62
CA LEU A 405 14.07 6.21 33.61
C LEU A 405 14.95 6.10 32.36
N TRP A 406 15.53 7.23 31.90
CA TRP A 406 16.42 7.21 30.74
C TRP A 406 17.74 6.52 30.98
N CYS A 407 18.34 6.66 32.15
CA CYS A 407 19.50 5.87 32.53
C CYS A 407 19.17 4.37 32.47
N PHE A 408 18.02 3.99 33.01
CA PHE A 408 17.56 2.59 32.97
C PHE A 408 17.29 2.11 31.53
N ILE A 409 16.59 2.92 30.67
CA ILE A 409 16.30 2.60 29.27
C ILE A 409 17.62 2.41 28.50
N ILE A 410 18.57 3.32 28.61
CA ILE A 410 19.86 3.23 27.93
C ILE A 410 20.62 1.98 28.39
N PHE A 411 20.61 1.69 29.69
CA PHE A 411 21.23 0.50 30.22
C PHE A 411 20.57 -0.80 29.74
N ARG A 412 19.24 -0.85 29.75
CA ARG A 412 18.45 -2.07 29.44
C ARG A 412 18.40 -2.38 27.95
N LEU A 413 18.28 -1.34 27.10
CA LEU A 413 18.13 -1.47 25.67
C LEU A 413 19.43 -1.20 24.88
N HIS A 414 20.56 -1.11 25.58
CA HIS A 414 21.88 -0.97 24.95
C HIS A 414 22.10 -2.15 23.98
N THR A 415 22.49 -1.83 22.75
CA THR A 415 22.92 -2.81 21.76
C THR A 415 24.37 -2.55 21.38
N PRO A 416 25.23 -3.59 21.33
CA PRO A 416 26.61 -3.44 20.89
C PRO A 416 26.75 -2.89 19.47
N GLU A 417 25.70 -3.05 18.67
CA GLU A 417 25.66 -2.55 17.30
C GLU A 417 25.34 -1.06 17.19
N ALA A 418 24.90 -0.42 18.29
CA ALA A 418 24.60 1.01 18.29
C ALA A 418 25.86 1.83 18.05
N PRO A 419 25.93 2.65 16.97
CA PRO A 419 27.11 3.47 16.72
C PRO A 419 27.39 4.45 17.85
N LEU A 420 28.63 4.66 18.14
CA LEU A 420 29.09 5.64 19.16
C LEU A 420 28.49 7.03 18.89
N THR A 421 28.27 7.37 17.64
CA THR A 421 27.64 8.64 17.21
C THR A 421 26.30 8.92 17.88
N ASN A 422 25.46 7.91 18.15
CA ASN A 422 24.19 8.09 18.86
C ASN A 422 24.37 8.65 20.27
N TYR A 423 25.35 8.10 21.01
CA TYR A 423 25.66 8.54 22.37
C TYR A 423 26.34 9.90 22.38
N VAL A 424 27.21 10.15 21.39
CA VAL A 424 27.91 11.44 21.25
C VAL A 424 26.91 12.55 20.95
N ILE A 425 25.99 12.34 19.99
CA ILE A 425 24.95 13.32 19.62
C ILE A 425 24.00 13.57 20.79
N PHE A 426 23.59 12.50 21.47
CA PHE A 426 22.79 12.62 22.70
C PHE A 426 23.51 13.42 23.79
N GLY A 427 24.77 13.10 24.04
CA GLY A 427 25.62 13.82 25.00
C GLY A 427 25.82 15.28 24.63
N LEU A 428 26.08 15.59 23.35
CA LEU A 428 26.18 16.97 22.85
C LEU A 428 24.86 17.72 22.99
N GLY A 429 23.72 17.05 22.78
CA GLY A 429 22.40 17.61 23.01
C GLY A 429 22.19 18.02 24.47
N LEU A 430 22.52 17.14 25.42
CA LEU A 430 22.45 17.42 26.85
C LEU A 430 23.44 18.52 27.27
N ALA A 431 24.69 18.46 26.83
CA ALA A 431 25.71 19.48 27.09
C ALA A 431 25.26 20.83 26.51
N GLY A 432 24.70 20.84 25.29
CA GLY A 432 24.16 22.05 24.66
C GLY A 432 23.06 22.71 25.49
N ILE A 433 22.12 21.92 26.05
CA ILE A 433 21.10 22.43 26.97
C ILE A 433 21.77 23.10 28.21
N LEU A 434 22.74 22.46 28.80
CA LEU A 434 23.44 22.97 29.99
C LEU A 434 24.24 24.25 29.69
N VAL A 435 25.03 24.24 28.62
CA VAL A 435 25.84 25.40 28.21
C VAL A 435 24.96 26.59 27.86
N LEU A 436 23.89 26.38 27.03
CA LEU A 436 22.96 27.45 26.64
C LEU A 436 22.16 27.97 27.84
N ALA A 437 21.87 27.13 28.83
CA ALA A 437 21.26 27.56 30.09
C ALA A 437 22.23 28.39 30.93
N PHE A 438 23.53 28.00 30.99
CA PHE A 438 24.55 28.70 31.71
C PHE A 438 24.78 30.11 31.16
N ILE A 439 24.87 30.27 29.84
CA ILE A 439 25.09 31.55 29.15
C ILE A 439 23.78 32.34 28.89
N ASP A 440 22.64 31.87 29.41
CA ASP A 440 21.29 32.43 29.24
C ASP A 440 20.84 32.59 27.76
N ARG A 441 21.25 31.67 26.90
CA ARG A 441 20.96 31.67 25.46
C ARG A 441 20.07 30.48 25.02
N LEU A 442 19.24 29.96 25.90
CA LEU A 442 18.33 28.82 25.61
C LEU A 442 17.42 29.05 24.38
N ARG A 443 17.19 30.30 23.96
CA ARG A 443 16.44 30.59 22.73
C ARG A 443 17.05 30.02 21.45
N LEU A 444 18.36 29.74 21.45
CA LEU A 444 19.07 29.12 20.32
C LEU A 444 18.94 27.59 20.32
N LEU A 445 18.48 26.99 21.40
CA LEU A 445 18.37 25.52 21.56
C LEU A 445 17.64 24.81 20.41
N PRO A 446 16.49 25.30 19.88
CA PRO A 446 15.82 24.64 18.76
C PRO A 446 16.67 24.59 17.49
N LEU A 447 17.46 25.62 17.20
CA LEU A 447 18.36 25.63 16.05
C LEU A 447 19.56 24.70 16.27
N CYS A 448 20.12 24.68 17.46
CA CYS A 448 21.19 23.72 17.81
C CYS A 448 20.71 22.26 17.70
N ALA A 449 19.49 21.98 18.16
CA ALA A 449 18.89 20.66 18.05
C ALA A 449 18.64 20.26 16.58
N VAL A 450 18.23 21.18 15.71
CA VAL A 450 18.11 20.93 14.27
C VAL A 450 19.47 20.61 13.67
N LEU A 451 20.52 21.34 14.01
CA LEU A 451 21.87 21.07 13.50
C LEU A 451 22.39 19.72 13.96
N LEU A 452 22.18 19.36 15.24
CA LEU A 452 22.56 18.03 15.76
C LEU A 452 21.81 16.90 15.04
N LEU A 453 20.51 17.08 14.80
CA LEU A 453 19.71 16.11 14.07
C LEU A 453 20.17 15.96 12.61
N LEU A 454 20.51 17.07 11.95
CA LEU A 454 21.07 17.01 10.59
C LEU A 454 22.43 16.29 10.58
N LEU A 455 23.28 16.53 11.57
CA LEU A 455 24.54 15.81 11.73
C LEU A 455 24.30 14.30 11.98
N GLU A 456 23.29 13.96 12.78
CA GLU A 456 22.90 12.56 13.01
C GLU A 456 22.47 11.89 11.70
N ILE A 457 21.58 12.53 10.93
CA ILE A 457 21.10 12.03 9.63
C ILE A 457 22.28 11.88 8.64
N MET A 458 23.17 12.86 8.57
CA MET A 458 24.30 12.84 7.64
C MET A 458 25.45 11.91 8.10
N SER A 459 25.53 11.55 9.39
CA SER A 459 26.52 10.59 9.90
C SER A 459 26.18 9.14 9.53
N LEU A 460 24.95 8.88 9.17
CA LEU A 460 24.56 7.60 8.60
C LEU A 460 25.30 7.43 7.28
N LYS A 461 25.99 6.32 7.12
CA LYS A 461 26.46 5.92 5.79
C LYS A 461 25.22 5.78 4.95
N VAL A 462 24.97 6.75 4.08
CA VAL A 462 23.90 6.69 3.10
C VAL A 462 24.24 5.56 2.14
N VAL A 463 23.83 4.36 2.51
CA VAL A 463 23.74 3.27 1.54
C VAL A 463 22.63 3.72 0.59
N PRO A 464 22.86 3.74 -0.73
CA PRO A 464 21.79 4.04 -1.70
C PRO A 464 20.60 3.16 -1.35
N LEU A 465 19.42 3.79 -1.21
CA LEU A 465 18.18 3.09 -0.80
C LEU A 465 17.80 2.07 -1.90
N GLY A 466 18.46 0.91 -1.91
CA GLY A 466 18.13 -0.22 -2.77
C GLY A 466 17.87 0.15 -4.24
N THR A 467 18.81 0.82 -4.90
CA THR A 467 18.70 1.23 -6.32
C THR A 467 19.45 0.29 -7.25
N ALA A 468 18.95 0.17 -8.49
CA ALA A 468 19.64 -0.48 -9.60
C ALA A 468 19.49 0.35 -10.88
N ALA A 469 20.30 0.04 -11.91
CA ALA A 469 20.28 0.74 -13.17
C ALA A 469 18.91 0.67 -13.88
N ASN A 470 18.42 1.79 -14.42
CA ASN A 470 17.15 1.85 -15.16
C ASN A 470 17.11 0.92 -16.36
N SER A 471 18.27 0.61 -16.96
CA SER A 471 18.37 -0.33 -18.06
C SER A 471 17.80 -1.71 -17.78
N LEU A 472 17.80 -2.14 -16.51
CA LEU A 472 17.17 -3.40 -16.09
C LEU A 472 15.64 -3.39 -16.21
N LEU A 473 15.02 -2.22 -16.08
CA LEU A 473 13.56 -2.03 -16.11
C LEU A 473 13.06 -1.70 -17.52
N THR A 474 13.94 -1.20 -18.40
CA THR A 474 13.59 -0.74 -19.75
C THR A 474 13.98 -1.72 -20.85
N THR A 475 14.88 -2.67 -20.56
CA THR A 475 15.33 -3.69 -21.53
C THR A 475 14.53 -4.97 -21.35
N ASP A 476 13.97 -5.50 -22.43
CA ASP A 476 13.23 -6.76 -22.42
C ASP A 476 14.13 -7.91 -21.93
N PRO A 477 13.82 -8.58 -20.81
CA PRO A 477 14.56 -9.75 -20.35
C PRO A 477 14.36 -10.95 -21.27
N LEU A 478 15.22 -11.95 -21.16
CA LEU A 478 15.18 -13.15 -22.01
C LEU A 478 13.79 -13.80 -22.10
N PRO A 479 13.05 -14.03 -20.99
CA PRO A 479 11.71 -14.62 -21.06
C PRO A 479 10.74 -13.78 -21.89
N VAL A 480 10.77 -12.47 -21.75
CA VAL A 480 9.89 -11.54 -22.48
C VAL A 480 10.23 -11.55 -23.98
N ARG A 481 11.51 -11.53 -24.33
CA ARG A 481 11.95 -11.63 -25.73
C ARG A 481 11.50 -12.94 -26.37
N TYR A 482 11.62 -14.06 -25.64
CA TYR A 482 11.15 -15.35 -26.14
C TYR A 482 9.62 -15.36 -26.33
N ILE A 483 8.83 -14.97 -25.31
CA ILE A 483 7.37 -14.92 -25.40
C ILE A 483 6.90 -14.04 -26.56
N ASN A 484 7.56 -12.88 -26.78
CA ASN A 484 7.26 -11.97 -27.89
C ASN A 484 7.62 -12.58 -29.26
N SER A 485 8.61 -13.48 -29.35
CA SER A 485 8.99 -14.16 -30.59
C SER A 485 8.03 -15.28 -31.00
N VAL A 486 7.27 -15.84 -30.04
CA VAL A 486 6.29 -16.90 -30.30
C VAL A 486 4.99 -16.27 -30.81
N LYS A 487 4.46 -16.81 -31.94
CA LYS A 487 3.17 -16.36 -32.46
C LYS A 487 2.07 -16.52 -31.39
N ASN A 488 1.37 -15.42 -31.09
CA ASN A 488 0.37 -15.35 -30.05
C ASN A 488 0.89 -15.71 -28.62
N GLY A 489 2.19 -15.54 -28.36
CA GLY A 489 2.78 -15.90 -27.06
C GLY A 489 2.12 -15.21 -25.88
N LYS A 490 1.66 -13.95 -26.05
CA LYS A 490 0.90 -13.19 -25.05
C LYS A 490 -0.57 -13.60 -24.89
N ASP A 491 -1.07 -14.54 -25.69
CA ASP A 491 -2.41 -15.12 -25.51
C ASP A 491 -2.43 -16.20 -24.42
N PHE A 492 -1.26 -16.58 -23.93
CA PHE A 492 -1.08 -17.57 -22.86
C PHE A 492 -0.54 -16.90 -21.61
N LYS A 493 -0.80 -17.55 -20.47
CA LYS A 493 -0.44 -17.05 -19.16
C LYS A 493 0.88 -17.61 -18.67
N HIS A 494 1.62 -16.78 -17.99
CA HIS A 494 2.76 -17.16 -17.18
C HIS A 494 2.30 -17.62 -15.79
N PHE A 495 2.93 -18.64 -15.25
CA PHE A 495 2.77 -19.11 -13.88
C PHE A 495 4.12 -19.17 -13.18
N GLN A 496 4.20 -18.55 -12.02
CA GLN A 496 5.37 -18.63 -11.19
C GLN A 496 5.15 -19.63 -10.06
N PHE A 497 5.99 -20.65 -10.00
CA PHE A 497 6.00 -21.67 -8.97
C PHE A 497 7.04 -21.34 -7.90
N GLY A 498 6.64 -21.42 -6.63
CA GLY A 498 7.55 -21.24 -5.50
C GLY A 498 7.95 -19.79 -5.24
N LEU A 499 6.98 -18.85 -5.29
CA LEU A 499 7.19 -17.40 -5.00
C LEU A 499 8.06 -17.20 -3.75
N VAL A 500 7.72 -17.87 -2.65
CA VAL A 500 8.47 -17.81 -1.39
C VAL A 500 9.88 -18.38 -1.57
N ALA A 501 10.03 -19.51 -2.28
CA ALA A 501 11.33 -20.10 -2.53
C ALA A 501 12.20 -19.26 -3.46
N LEU A 502 11.61 -18.55 -4.44
CA LEU A 502 12.35 -17.66 -5.35
C LEU A 502 12.74 -16.34 -4.68
N LEU A 503 11.90 -15.77 -3.82
CA LEU A 503 12.21 -14.58 -3.03
C LEU A 503 13.28 -14.85 -1.97
N PHE A 504 13.26 -16.04 -1.33
CA PHE A 504 14.20 -16.41 -0.27
C PHE A 504 15.36 -17.29 -0.72
N ALA A 505 15.29 -17.95 -1.88
CA ALA A 505 16.39 -18.76 -2.44
C ALA A 505 17.17 -18.05 -3.56
N SER A 506 16.82 -16.78 -3.87
CA SER A 506 17.83 -15.91 -4.48
C SER A 506 19.07 -16.05 -3.60
N PRO A 507 20.25 -16.44 -4.14
CA PRO A 507 21.45 -16.36 -3.36
C PRO A 507 21.43 -14.98 -2.70
N TYR A 508 21.69 -14.92 -1.40
CA TYR A 508 21.91 -13.65 -0.72
C TYR A 508 23.14 -13.01 -1.38
N SER A 509 22.94 -12.60 -2.63
CA SER A 509 23.87 -11.77 -3.32
C SER A 509 23.81 -10.45 -2.58
N SER A 510 24.91 -10.03 -2.02
CA SER A 510 25.09 -8.67 -1.53
C SER A 510 24.95 -7.66 -2.68
N ASP A 511 24.81 -8.15 -3.92
CA ASP A 511 24.57 -7.41 -5.15
C ASP A 511 23.08 -7.37 -5.48
N LEU A 512 22.47 -6.20 -5.21
CA LEU A 512 21.06 -5.94 -5.51
C LEU A 512 20.77 -6.00 -7.01
N GLU A 513 21.72 -5.65 -7.86
CA GLU A 513 21.55 -5.69 -9.31
C GLU A 513 21.41 -7.14 -9.80
N GLU A 514 22.21 -8.06 -9.28
CA GLU A 514 22.11 -9.49 -9.59
C GLU A 514 20.79 -10.08 -9.10
N LYS A 515 20.36 -9.71 -7.89
CA LYS A 515 19.05 -10.09 -7.34
C LYS A 515 17.92 -9.58 -8.24
N THR A 516 17.95 -8.31 -8.64
CA THR A 516 16.94 -7.69 -9.51
C THR A 516 16.88 -8.38 -10.87
N LYS A 517 18.03 -8.69 -11.50
CA LYS A 517 18.10 -9.48 -12.75
C LYS A 517 17.45 -10.85 -12.58
N HIS A 518 17.70 -11.52 -11.47
CA HIS A 518 17.10 -12.83 -11.18
C HIS A 518 15.56 -12.73 -11.07
N GLU A 519 15.06 -11.74 -10.34
CA GLU A 519 13.61 -11.53 -10.16
C GLU A 519 12.91 -11.19 -11.48
N ILE A 520 13.50 -10.34 -12.29
CA ILE A 520 13.02 -9.95 -13.61
C ILE A 520 13.02 -11.14 -14.58
N ASN A 521 14.10 -11.91 -14.64
CA ASN A 521 14.22 -13.08 -15.52
C ASN A 521 13.28 -14.24 -15.12
N ASN A 522 12.76 -14.25 -13.92
CA ASN A 522 11.75 -15.21 -13.48
C ASN A 522 10.32 -14.63 -13.49
N LEU A 523 10.14 -13.38 -13.92
CA LEU A 523 8.87 -12.64 -13.87
C LEU A 523 8.20 -12.76 -12.49
N VAL A 524 9.00 -12.54 -11.44
CA VAL A 524 8.58 -12.74 -10.04
C VAL A 524 7.46 -11.76 -9.67
N ALA A 525 6.47 -12.27 -8.94
CA ALA A 525 5.35 -11.49 -8.42
C ALA A 525 4.57 -10.73 -9.51
N SER A 526 4.60 -9.40 -9.51
CA SER A 526 3.91 -8.57 -10.50
C SER A 526 4.86 -7.91 -11.50
N THR A 527 6.13 -8.34 -11.58
CA THR A 527 7.11 -7.77 -12.53
C THR A 527 6.72 -7.99 -13.99
N ASN A 528 5.89 -9.00 -14.27
CA ASN A 528 5.31 -9.24 -15.60
C ASN A 528 4.48 -8.05 -16.12
N LEU A 529 3.93 -7.19 -15.24
CA LEU A 529 3.22 -5.96 -15.60
C LEU A 529 4.11 -5.00 -16.37
N ILE A 530 5.40 -4.95 -16.06
CA ILE A 530 6.38 -4.05 -16.70
C ILE A 530 6.40 -4.26 -18.23
N TRP A 531 6.23 -5.50 -18.67
CA TRP A 531 6.30 -5.89 -20.09
C TRP A 531 4.94 -6.35 -20.67
N GLY A 532 3.88 -6.24 -19.92
CA GLY A 532 2.53 -6.62 -20.37
C GLY A 532 2.40 -8.11 -20.68
N ILE A 533 3.02 -8.99 -19.90
CA ILE A 533 2.88 -10.44 -20.00
C ILE A 533 1.73 -10.92 -19.13
N PRO A 534 0.68 -11.58 -19.70
CA PRO A 534 -0.39 -12.17 -18.90
C PRO A 534 0.14 -13.18 -17.88
N SER A 535 -0.29 -13.07 -16.64
CA SER A 535 0.17 -13.96 -15.57
C SER A 535 -0.98 -14.51 -14.74
N PHE A 536 -0.81 -15.76 -14.33
CA PHE A 536 -1.66 -16.41 -13.36
C PHE A 536 -1.21 -16.11 -11.92
N SER A 537 0.00 -15.63 -11.74
CA SER A 537 0.60 -15.23 -10.46
C SER A 537 0.59 -13.71 -10.32
N ALA A 538 0.50 -13.23 -9.09
CA ALA A 538 0.71 -11.83 -8.73
C ALA A 538 0.89 -11.71 -7.20
N ALA A 539 1.31 -10.53 -6.73
CA ALA A 539 1.50 -10.23 -5.31
C ALA A 539 0.55 -9.14 -4.80
N LEU A 540 -0.72 -9.15 -5.24
CA LEU A 540 -1.74 -8.21 -4.79
C LEU A 540 -2.49 -8.72 -3.54
N ALA A 541 -3.13 -7.80 -2.81
CA ALA A 541 -3.76 -8.11 -1.52
C ALA A 541 -5.04 -8.94 -1.64
N LEU A 542 -5.86 -8.69 -2.65
CA LEU A 542 -7.13 -9.37 -2.87
C LEU A 542 -7.02 -10.32 -4.07
N LYS A 543 -7.40 -11.56 -3.89
CA LYS A 543 -7.43 -12.59 -4.94
C LYS A 543 -8.71 -13.42 -4.79
N ASN A 544 -9.21 -13.97 -5.89
CA ASN A 544 -10.40 -14.81 -5.91
C ASN A 544 -10.31 -15.93 -4.85
N ALA A 545 -11.45 -16.24 -4.20
CA ALA A 545 -11.52 -17.22 -3.12
C ALA A 545 -11.03 -18.62 -3.51
N SER A 546 -11.32 -19.06 -4.73
CA SER A 546 -10.88 -20.39 -5.25
C SER A 546 -9.41 -20.43 -5.68
N LYS A 547 -8.71 -19.28 -5.76
CA LYS A 547 -7.35 -19.21 -6.28
C LYS A 547 -6.31 -20.04 -5.54
N PRO A 548 -6.32 -20.13 -4.19
CA PRO A 548 -5.37 -20.99 -3.48
C PRO A 548 -5.51 -22.46 -3.88
N ALA A 549 -6.73 -23.02 -3.88
CA ALA A 549 -6.98 -24.42 -4.25
C ALA A 549 -6.55 -24.72 -5.70
N VAL A 550 -6.83 -23.79 -6.64
CA VAL A 550 -6.39 -23.91 -8.03
C VAL A 550 -4.87 -23.90 -8.15
N ASN A 551 -4.18 -23.03 -7.40
CA ASN A 551 -2.72 -23.01 -7.38
C ASN A 551 -2.14 -24.33 -6.91
N ASP A 552 -2.70 -24.94 -5.87
CA ASP A 552 -2.22 -26.22 -5.33
C ASP A 552 -2.38 -27.37 -6.36
N VAL A 553 -3.46 -27.37 -7.14
CA VAL A 553 -3.65 -28.34 -8.23
C VAL A 553 -2.62 -28.12 -9.33
N ILE A 554 -2.45 -26.88 -9.82
CA ILE A 554 -1.47 -26.54 -10.85
C ILE A 554 -0.04 -26.92 -10.40
N ILE A 555 0.30 -26.67 -9.13
CA ILE A 555 1.60 -27.04 -8.58
C ILE A 555 1.81 -28.56 -8.63
N ARG A 556 0.80 -29.36 -8.24
CA ARG A 556 0.87 -30.84 -8.33
C ARG A 556 1.02 -31.31 -9.79
N GLU A 557 0.31 -30.69 -10.72
CA GLU A 557 0.42 -30.99 -12.16
C GLU A 557 1.83 -30.66 -12.70
N ILE A 558 2.40 -29.52 -12.31
CA ILE A 558 3.77 -29.14 -12.67
C ILE A 558 4.80 -30.13 -12.12
N GLN A 559 4.58 -30.64 -10.91
CA GLN A 559 5.46 -31.62 -10.26
C GLN A 559 5.31 -33.03 -10.81
N GLY A 560 4.39 -33.28 -11.75
CA GLY A 560 4.13 -34.61 -12.31
C GLY A 560 3.26 -35.50 -11.42
N HIS A 561 2.60 -34.97 -10.42
CA HIS A 561 1.69 -35.69 -9.51
C HIS A 561 0.23 -35.67 -9.98
N SER A 562 0.00 -35.76 -11.28
CA SER A 562 -1.33 -35.77 -11.87
C SER A 562 -1.47 -36.95 -12.82
N ASP A 563 -2.49 -37.78 -12.62
CA ASP A 563 -2.83 -38.93 -13.49
C ASP A 563 -3.60 -38.50 -14.76
N GLN A 564 -3.94 -37.21 -14.88
CA GLN A 564 -4.68 -36.68 -16.01
C GLN A 564 -3.84 -36.66 -17.29
N LYS A 565 -4.50 -36.95 -18.42
CA LYS A 565 -3.87 -36.83 -19.74
C LYS A 565 -3.56 -35.39 -20.10
N PRO A 566 -2.47 -35.16 -20.85
CA PRO A 566 -2.18 -33.82 -21.43
C PRO A 566 -3.38 -33.29 -22.22
N GLY A 567 -3.68 -31.99 -22.08
CA GLY A 567 -4.84 -31.32 -22.67
C GLY A 567 -6.09 -31.30 -21.78
N TYR A 568 -6.11 -32.06 -20.69
CA TYR A 568 -7.22 -32.09 -19.72
C TYR A 568 -6.85 -31.59 -18.33
N ARG A 569 -5.59 -31.27 -18.12
CA ARG A 569 -5.11 -30.70 -16.87
C ARG A 569 -5.64 -29.29 -16.65
N LEU A 570 -5.77 -28.91 -15.40
CA LEU A 570 -6.26 -27.59 -15.04
C LEU A 570 -5.35 -26.47 -15.59
N MET A 571 -4.00 -26.67 -15.53
CA MET A 571 -3.05 -25.71 -16.12
C MET A 571 -3.24 -25.56 -17.63
N ASP A 572 -3.62 -26.65 -18.36
CA ASP A 572 -3.86 -26.61 -19.80
C ASP A 572 -5.13 -25.80 -20.12
N ILE A 573 -6.23 -26.12 -19.40
CA ILE A 573 -7.55 -25.48 -19.54
C ILE A 573 -7.48 -23.99 -19.19
N LEU A 574 -6.70 -23.62 -18.17
CA LEU A 574 -6.54 -22.23 -17.75
C LEU A 574 -5.50 -21.45 -18.57
N SER A 575 -5.02 -22.03 -19.69
CA SER A 575 -4.08 -21.40 -20.64
C SER A 575 -2.72 -21.04 -20.03
N VAL A 576 -2.24 -21.85 -19.06
CA VAL A 576 -0.91 -21.69 -18.46
C VAL A 576 0.12 -22.37 -19.36
N ARG A 577 0.94 -21.58 -20.07
CA ARG A 577 1.96 -22.06 -21.01
C ARG A 577 3.38 -21.82 -20.53
N TRP A 578 3.64 -20.69 -19.90
CA TRP A 578 4.97 -20.26 -19.50
C TRP A 578 5.13 -20.46 -17.98
N ILE A 579 6.11 -21.21 -17.54
CA ILE A 579 6.25 -21.61 -16.13
C ILE A 579 7.67 -21.31 -15.65
N SER A 580 7.81 -20.34 -14.75
CA SER A 580 9.04 -20.11 -14.01
C SER A 580 9.03 -20.97 -12.75
N ALA A 581 9.94 -21.93 -12.67
CA ALA A 581 10.04 -22.86 -11.55
C ALA A 581 11.51 -23.04 -11.13
N LYS A 582 11.72 -23.36 -9.85
CA LYS A 582 13.04 -23.78 -9.38
C LYS A 582 13.40 -25.12 -10.06
N PRO A 583 14.67 -25.30 -10.49
CA PRO A 583 15.09 -26.49 -11.29
C PRO A 583 14.94 -27.86 -10.64
N ALA A 584 14.37 -27.99 -9.48
CA ALA A 584 14.32 -29.23 -8.69
C ALA A 584 13.23 -30.24 -9.10
N GLY A 585 12.37 -29.93 -10.08
CA GLY A 585 11.31 -30.85 -10.52
C GLY A 585 11.40 -31.11 -12.02
N LYS A 586 11.81 -32.30 -12.43
CA LYS A 586 11.60 -32.80 -13.80
C LYS A 586 10.12 -33.14 -13.93
N SER A 587 9.33 -32.28 -14.54
CA SER A 587 8.03 -32.67 -15.05
C SER A 587 8.26 -33.33 -16.43
N GLU A 588 7.83 -34.57 -16.63
CA GLU A 588 7.89 -35.26 -17.92
C GLU A 588 7.03 -34.57 -19.01
N HIS A 589 6.21 -33.61 -18.62
CA HIS A 589 5.22 -32.95 -19.48
C HIS A 589 5.59 -31.52 -19.88
N LEU A 590 6.64 -30.97 -19.28
CA LEU A 590 7.13 -29.61 -19.58
C LEU A 590 8.42 -29.67 -20.38
N VAL A 591 8.52 -28.77 -21.34
CA VAL A 591 9.70 -28.64 -22.21
C VAL A 591 10.58 -27.49 -21.68
N PRO A 592 11.86 -27.72 -21.35
CA PRO A 592 12.75 -26.65 -20.96
C PRO A 592 13.06 -25.77 -22.17
N ILE A 593 12.91 -24.46 -22.00
CA ILE A 593 13.33 -23.46 -22.99
C ILE A 593 14.70 -22.94 -22.58
N LEU A 594 15.66 -23.08 -23.50
CA LEU A 594 17.03 -22.62 -23.33
C LEU A 594 17.29 -21.49 -24.33
N ASP A 595 18.19 -20.57 -23.99
CA ASP A 595 18.72 -19.60 -24.93
C ASP A 595 19.78 -20.27 -25.87
N PRO A 596 20.28 -19.57 -26.88
CA PRO A 596 21.31 -20.10 -27.78
C PRO A 596 22.60 -20.52 -27.08
N ASP A 597 22.93 -19.96 -25.92
CA ASP A 597 24.10 -20.28 -25.11
C ASP A 597 23.85 -21.46 -24.16
N GLY A 598 22.63 -22.04 -24.18
CA GLY A 598 22.22 -23.14 -23.33
C GLY A 598 21.76 -22.75 -21.91
N THR A 599 21.59 -21.46 -21.66
CA THR A 599 21.06 -20.97 -20.37
C THR A 599 19.57 -21.25 -20.28
N PHE A 600 19.12 -21.81 -19.15
CA PHE A 600 17.71 -22.06 -18.90
C PHE A 600 16.94 -20.75 -18.75
N ILE A 601 15.79 -20.63 -19.46
CA ILE A 601 14.90 -19.48 -19.40
C ILE A 601 13.68 -19.81 -18.52
N PHE A 602 12.84 -20.74 -18.96
CA PHE A 602 11.65 -21.24 -18.24
C PHE A 602 11.17 -22.57 -18.85
N TRP A 603 10.09 -23.13 -18.27
CA TRP A 603 9.43 -24.32 -18.83
C TRP A 603 8.25 -23.91 -19.70
N GLU A 604 8.07 -24.59 -20.83
CA GLU A 604 6.89 -24.48 -21.68
C GLU A 604 5.95 -25.66 -21.46
N ASN A 605 4.65 -25.37 -21.29
CA ASN A 605 3.58 -26.34 -21.38
C ASN A 605 3.01 -26.35 -22.82
N PRO A 606 3.38 -27.35 -23.66
CA PRO A 606 2.94 -27.42 -25.05
C PRO A 606 1.45 -27.75 -25.20
N TYR A 607 0.78 -28.21 -24.14
CA TYR A 607 -0.62 -28.62 -24.12
C TYR A 607 -1.59 -27.50 -23.69
N ALA A 608 -1.08 -26.32 -23.36
CA ALA A 608 -1.90 -25.18 -22.95
C ALA A 608 -2.92 -24.83 -24.04
N LYS A 609 -4.21 -24.82 -23.67
CA LYS A 609 -5.29 -24.45 -24.58
C LYS A 609 -5.33 -22.92 -24.76
N PRO A 610 -5.89 -22.44 -25.91
CA PRO A 610 -6.07 -21.00 -26.11
C PRO A 610 -6.96 -20.40 -25.02
N LEU A 611 -6.85 -19.06 -24.83
CA LEU A 611 -7.67 -18.32 -23.87
C LEU A 611 -9.18 -18.50 -24.13
N LEU A 612 -9.57 -18.53 -25.39
CA LEU A 612 -10.95 -18.72 -25.84
C LEU A 612 -11.14 -20.17 -26.33
N GLN A 613 -12.08 -20.89 -25.74
CA GLN A 613 -12.35 -22.31 -25.97
C GLN A 613 -13.84 -22.53 -26.18
N THR A 614 -14.19 -23.55 -26.97
CA THR A 614 -15.57 -23.95 -27.24
C THR A 614 -15.86 -25.35 -26.69
N TYR A 615 -17.05 -25.52 -26.10
CA TYR A 615 -17.48 -26.79 -25.53
C TYR A 615 -18.91 -27.10 -26.01
N GLN A 616 -19.15 -28.37 -26.32
CA GLN A 616 -20.45 -28.85 -26.77
C GLN A 616 -21.18 -29.64 -25.66
N GLN A 617 -20.46 -30.01 -24.64
CA GLN A 617 -20.99 -30.73 -23.48
C GLN A 617 -20.61 -30.00 -22.18
N ALA A 618 -21.60 -29.82 -21.35
CA ALA A 618 -21.45 -29.16 -20.08
C ALA A 618 -22.15 -29.93 -18.95
N GLN A 619 -21.64 -29.79 -17.75
CA GLN A 619 -22.21 -30.32 -16.52
C GLN A 619 -22.40 -29.21 -15.51
N LEU A 620 -23.60 -29.13 -14.92
CA LEU A 620 -23.87 -28.21 -13.83
C LEU A 620 -23.27 -28.73 -12.54
N VAL A 621 -22.71 -27.82 -11.76
CA VAL A 621 -22.18 -28.06 -10.42
C VAL A 621 -22.65 -26.95 -9.47
N ASP A 622 -22.72 -27.29 -8.17
CA ASP A 622 -23.23 -26.39 -7.13
C ASP A 622 -22.13 -25.54 -6.48
N SER A 623 -20.86 -25.86 -6.72
CA SER A 623 -19.75 -25.13 -6.11
C SER A 623 -18.45 -25.26 -6.91
N PRO A 624 -17.51 -24.30 -6.72
CA PRO A 624 -16.17 -24.37 -7.30
C PRO A 624 -15.39 -25.66 -6.90
N GLU A 625 -15.63 -26.18 -5.69
CA GLU A 625 -14.97 -27.40 -5.20
C GLU A 625 -15.47 -28.64 -5.94
N GLN A 626 -16.76 -28.68 -6.33
CA GLN A 626 -17.29 -29.74 -7.17
C GLN A 626 -16.72 -29.67 -8.59
N ALA A 627 -16.63 -28.46 -9.16
CA ALA A 627 -15.97 -28.24 -10.44
C ALA A 627 -14.51 -28.71 -10.42
N LEU A 628 -13.77 -28.37 -9.35
CA LEU A 628 -12.37 -28.75 -9.21
C LEU A 628 -12.20 -30.28 -9.12
N ARG A 629 -13.02 -30.94 -8.31
CA ARG A 629 -13.03 -32.42 -8.23
C ARG A 629 -13.39 -33.08 -9.55
N GLY A 630 -14.38 -32.53 -10.26
CA GLY A 630 -14.74 -33.03 -11.58
C GLY A 630 -13.56 -32.94 -12.56
N LEU A 631 -12.89 -31.80 -12.59
CA LEU A 631 -11.69 -31.58 -13.42
C LEU A 631 -10.54 -32.50 -13.07
N GLU A 632 -10.30 -32.83 -11.79
CA GLU A 632 -9.23 -33.74 -11.36
C GLU A 632 -9.52 -35.19 -11.70
N GLN A 633 -10.78 -35.60 -11.80
CA GLN A 633 -11.17 -36.99 -12.00
C GLN A 633 -11.56 -37.32 -13.45
N ASP A 634 -11.97 -36.31 -14.24
CA ASP A 634 -12.53 -36.52 -15.57
C ASP A 634 -11.56 -36.12 -16.68
N SER A 635 -11.40 -37.01 -17.64
CA SER A 635 -10.67 -36.78 -18.89
C SER A 635 -11.58 -36.71 -20.12
N SER A 636 -12.91 -36.50 -19.93
CA SER A 636 -13.88 -36.44 -21.02
C SER A 636 -13.88 -35.05 -21.72
N GLY A 637 -13.35 -34.00 -21.06
CA GLY A 637 -13.31 -32.67 -21.62
C GLY A 637 -14.62 -31.90 -21.47
N LEU A 638 -15.42 -32.21 -20.45
CA LEU A 638 -16.65 -31.48 -20.10
C LEU A 638 -16.36 -30.07 -19.60
N LEU A 639 -17.32 -29.18 -19.84
CA LEU A 639 -17.34 -27.86 -19.22
C LEU A 639 -18.15 -27.91 -17.91
N TYR A 640 -17.51 -27.67 -16.77
CA TYR A 640 -18.19 -27.58 -15.47
C TYR A 640 -18.67 -26.16 -15.24
N ILE A 641 -20.00 -25.95 -15.10
CA ILE A 641 -20.66 -24.65 -14.97
C ILE A 641 -21.27 -24.51 -13.58
N GLU A 642 -20.97 -23.44 -12.88
CA GLU A 642 -21.56 -23.07 -11.60
C GLU A 642 -22.81 -22.22 -11.85
N ALA A 643 -23.98 -22.87 -11.88
CA ALA A 643 -25.22 -22.19 -12.29
C ALA A 643 -25.85 -21.28 -11.22
N ASN A 644 -25.46 -21.42 -9.93
CA ASN A 644 -25.90 -20.56 -8.82
C ASN A 644 -27.44 -20.34 -8.76
N GLY A 645 -28.23 -21.38 -9.10
CA GLY A 645 -29.69 -21.31 -9.11
C GLY A 645 -30.30 -20.76 -10.38
N GLU A 646 -29.55 -20.37 -11.40
CA GLU A 646 -30.07 -20.02 -12.72
C GLU A 646 -30.43 -21.28 -13.53
N GLN A 647 -31.50 -21.19 -14.32
CA GLN A 647 -31.99 -22.32 -15.11
C GLN A 647 -31.19 -22.42 -16.42
N VAL A 648 -30.52 -23.56 -16.60
CA VAL A 648 -29.91 -23.96 -17.87
C VAL A 648 -30.72 -25.11 -18.44
N SER A 649 -31.15 -25.03 -19.70
CA SER A 649 -31.96 -26.09 -20.32
C SER A 649 -31.13 -27.35 -20.60
N SER A 650 -31.75 -28.52 -20.52
CA SER A 650 -31.11 -29.78 -20.83
C SER A 650 -30.54 -29.86 -22.26
N SER A 651 -31.17 -29.15 -23.21
CA SER A 651 -30.69 -29.04 -24.61
C SER A 651 -29.38 -28.22 -24.72
N GLN A 652 -29.13 -27.31 -23.80
CA GLN A 652 -27.89 -26.54 -23.76
C GLN A 652 -26.74 -27.35 -23.17
N LEU A 653 -27.00 -28.35 -22.32
CA LEU A 653 -25.98 -29.18 -21.69
C LEU A 653 -25.38 -30.23 -22.63
N LEU A 654 -26.12 -30.66 -23.63
CA LEU A 654 -25.73 -31.70 -24.58
C LEU A 654 -26.04 -31.21 -26.01
N SER A 655 -25.09 -30.52 -26.63
CA SER A 655 -25.18 -30.12 -28.03
C SER A 655 -24.52 -31.15 -28.95
N ALA A 656 -25.00 -31.29 -30.17
CA ALA A 656 -24.37 -32.19 -31.15
C ALA A 656 -22.99 -31.65 -31.56
N PRO A 657 -22.05 -32.54 -31.85
CA PRO A 657 -20.75 -32.13 -32.37
C PRO A 657 -20.91 -31.32 -33.66
N THR A 658 -20.36 -30.10 -33.68
CA THR A 658 -20.42 -29.23 -34.84
C THR A 658 -19.10 -28.50 -35.06
N ALA A 659 -18.86 -28.12 -36.33
CA ALA A 659 -17.79 -27.22 -36.65
C ALA A 659 -18.20 -25.79 -36.26
N ILE A 660 -17.38 -25.15 -35.45
CA ILE A 660 -17.58 -23.78 -34.97
C ILE A 660 -16.59 -22.87 -35.68
N ASN A 661 -17.09 -21.89 -36.42
CA ASN A 661 -16.27 -20.90 -37.06
C ASN A 661 -16.35 -19.59 -36.27
N LEU A 662 -15.30 -19.31 -35.50
CA LEU A 662 -15.13 -18.10 -34.70
C LEU A 662 -14.13 -17.17 -35.37
N ARG A 663 -14.59 -15.95 -35.71
CA ARG A 663 -13.72 -14.90 -36.22
C ARG A 663 -13.69 -13.72 -35.26
N THR A 664 -12.55 -13.52 -34.57
CA THR A 664 -12.35 -12.36 -33.70
C THR A 664 -12.32 -11.08 -34.52
N GLN A 665 -13.18 -10.12 -34.20
CA GLN A 665 -13.25 -8.80 -34.82
C GLN A 665 -12.47 -7.77 -34.00
N GLN A 666 -12.68 -7.78 -32.67
CA GLN A 666 -12.00 -6.91 -31.74
C GLN A 666 -11.67 -7.68 -30.46
N ARG A 667 -10.50 -7.40 -29.90
CA ARG A 667 -10.07 -7.96 -28.61
C ARG A 667 -9.28 -6.93 -27.82
N THR A 668 -9.81 -6.59 -26.65
CA THR A 668 -9.10 -5.83 -25.60
C THR A 668 -9.24 -6.59 -24.28
N ALA A 669 -8.61 -6.11 -23.21
CA ALA A 669 -8.75 -6.74 -21.89
C ALA A 669 -10.20 -6.69 -21.37
N THR A 670 -11.02 -5.75 -21.80
CA THR A 670 -12.40 -5.51 -21.30
C THR A 670 -13.47 -5.72 -22.35
N ASN A 671 -13.15 -6.01 -23.60
CA ASN A 671 -14.13 -6.16 -24.68
C ASN A 671 -13.63 -7.17 -25.71
N TYR A 672 -14.46 -8.17 -25.98
CA TYR A 672 -14.24 -9.20 -26.99
C TYR A 672 -15.45 -9.17 -27.95
N GLU A 673 -15.20 -9.02 -29.24
CA GLU A 673 -16.22 -9.04 -30.28
C GLU A 673 -15.84 -10.07 -31.34
N PHE A 674 -16.77 -10.97 -31.65
CA PHE A 674 -16.59 -12.02 -32.66
C PHE A 674 -17.84 -12.25 -33.48
N SER A 675 -17.66 -12.67 -34.72
CA SER A 675 -18.70 -13.35 -35.48
C SER A 675 -18.56 -14.86 -35.27
N SER A 676 -19.67 -15.51 -35.07
CA SER A 676 -19.78 -16.95 -34.85
C SER A 676 -20.72 -17.55 -35.90
N SER A 677 -20.37 -18.70 -36.44
CA SER A 677 -21.24 -19.52 -37.30
C SER A 677 -21.12 -20.97 -36.86
N ALA A 678 -22.24 -21.62 -36.53
CA ALA A 678 -22.29 -23.00 -36.09
C ALA A 678 -23.62 -23.65 -36.37
N ASP A 679 -23.64 -24.95 -36.76
CA ASP A 679 -24.87 -25.71 -37.07
C ASP A 679 -25.61 -26.18 -35.80
N SER A 680 -24.97 -26.13 -34.63
CA SER A 680 -25.58 -26.40 -33.33
C SER A 680 -25.05 -25.46 -32.27
N GLY A 681 -25.83 -25.18 -31.24
CA GLY A 681 -25.41 -24.30 -30.14
C GLY A 681 -24.26 -24.88 -29.37
N TYR A 682 -23.48 -24.01 -28.73
CA TYR A 682 -22.27 -24.39 -27.99
C TYR A 682 -21.97 -23.40 -26.83
N TRP A 683 -21.14 -23.81 -25.91
CA TRP A 683 -20.63 -22.96 -24.85
C TRP A 683 -19.31 -22.33 -25.24
N LEU A 684 -19.25 -21.02 -25.12
CA LEU A 684 -18.01 -20.26 -25.32
C LEU A 684 -17.38 -20.00 -23.95
N PHE A 685 -16.21 -20.56 -23.72
CA PHE A 685 -15.46 -20.44 -22.47
C PHE A 685 -14.25 -19.52 -22.65
N LEU A 686 -14.09 -18.60 -21.71
CA LEU A 686 -12.90 -17.77 -21.59
C LEU A 686 -12.17 -18.13 -20.29
N SER A 687 -10.93 -18.58 -20.42
CA SER A 687 -10.10 -19.01 -19.28
C SER A 687 -9.61 -17.87 -18.37
N ASP A 688 -10.16 -16.69 -18.52
CA ASP A 688 -9.91 -15.51 -17.70
C ASP A 688 -10.87 -15.50 -16.51
N THR A 689 -10.40 -15.03 -15.33
CA THR A 689 -11.13 -15.15 -14.06
C THR A 689 -12.54 -14.52 -14.15
N PHE A 690 -13.55 -15.21 -13.62
CA PHE A 690 -14.91 -14.71 -13.54
C PHE A 690 -15.04 -13.54 -12.55
N HIS A 691 -15.88 -12.58 -12.92
CA HIS A 691 -16.33 -11.49 -12.06
C HIS A 691 -17.75 -11.09 -12.50
N PRO A 692 -18.69 -10.72 -11.58
CA PRO A 692 -20.07 -10.35 -11.94
C PRO A 692 -20.19 -9.16 -12.90
N GLY A 693 -19.14 -8.34 -13.00
CA GLY A 693 -19.06 -7.24 -13.98
C GLY A 693 -18.90 -7.69 -15.44
N TRP A 694 -18.64 -8.98 -15.73
CA TRP A 694 -18.62 -9.50 -17.07
C TRP A 694 -20.05 -9.71 -17.59
N LYS A 695 -20.36 -9.14 -18.74
CA LYS A 695 -21.66 -9.19 -19.41
C LYS A 695 -21.47 -9.65 -20.84
N ALA A 696 -22.44 -10.40 -21.37
CA ALA A 696 -22.41 -10.86 -22.75
C ALA A 696 -23.69 -10.47 -23.49
N SER A 697 -23.59 -10.28 -24.80
CA SER A 697 -24.72 -10.10 -25.68
C SER A 697 -24.53 -10.85 -27.01
N ILE A 698 -25.63 -11.38 -27.54
CA ILE A 698 -25.69 -12.06 -28.82
C ILE A 698 -26.70 -11.28 -29.69
N ASP A 699 -26.24 -10.78 -30.81
CA ASP A 699 -27.05 -9.91 -31.73
C ASP A 699 -27.70 -8.73 -31.00
N GLY A 700 -26.96 -8.18 -29.99
CA GLY A 700 -27.46 -7.08 -29.15
C GLY A 700 -28.37 -7.48 -28.00
N SER A 701 -28.83 -8.74 -27.91
CA SER A 701 -29.63 -9.27 -26.81
C SER A 701 -28.72 -9.77 -25.68
N ALA A 702 -29.00 -9.38 -24.43
CA ALA A 702 -28.20 -9.79 -23.28
C ALA A 702 -28.33 -11.30 -23.04
N THR A 703 -27.22 -11.96 -22.69
CA THR A 703 -27.16 -13.36 -22.24
C THR A 703 -26.40 -13.49 -20.93
N THR A 704 -26.75 -14.52 -20.14
CA THR A 704 -26.12 -14.76 -18.83
C THR A 704 -24.68 -15.28 -18.99
N VAL A 705 -23.78 -14.72 -18.20
CA VAL A 705 -22.38 -15.18 -18.07
C VAL A 705 -22.26 -15.96 -16.77
N PHE A 706 -21.82 -17.20 -16.86
CA PHE A 706 -21.64 -18.10 -15.72
C PHE A 706 -20.18 -18.25 -15.34
N PRO A 707 -19.84 -18.45 -14.05
CA PRO A 707 -18.55 -18.99 -13.66
C PRO A 707 -18.41 -20.44 -14.14
N ALA A 708 -17.23 -20.82 -14.60
CA ALA A 708 -16.98 -22.16 -15.10
C ALA A 708 -15.52 -22.57 -14.94
N GLN A 709 -15.26 -23.89 -14.87
CA GLN A 709 -13.91 -24.46 -14.72
C GLN A 709 -13.17 -23.82 -13.53
N VAL A 710 -13.88 -23.61 -12.40
CA VAL A 710 -13.43 -23.05 -11.12
C VAL A 710 -13.12 -21.55 -11.15
N LEU A 711 -12.49 -21.04 -12.19
CA LEU A 711 -12.04 -19.65 -12.25
C LEU A 711 -12.51 -18.90 -13.50
N GLY A 712 -12.74 -19.62 -14.60
CA GLY A 712 -13.11 -19.00 -15.87
C GLY A 712 -14.57 -18.58 -15.95
N LYS A 713 -14.98 -18.13 -17.12
CA LYS A 713 -16.34 -17.70 -17.41
C LYS A 713 -16.84 -18.26 -18.74
N THR A 714 -18.13 -18.49 -18.81
CA THR A 714 -18.77 -19.07 -19.99
C THR A 714 -20.16 -18.50 -20.23
N PHE A 715 -20.65 -18.61 -21.45
CA PHE A 715 -22.03 -18.33 -21.84
C PHE A 715 -22.40 -19.17 -23.08
N TYR A 716 -23.70 -19.43 -23.26
CA TYR A 716 -24.19 -20.24 -24.35
C TYR A 716 -24.42 -19.38 -25.61
N VAL A 717 -23.95 -19.88 -26.76
CA VAL A 717 -24.17 -19.31 -28.08
C VAL A 717 -25.10 -20.26 -28.85
N PRO A 718 -26.25 -19.82 -29.34
CA PRO A 718 -27.18 -20.64 -30.15
C PRO A 718 -26.56 -21.10 -31.47
N ASP A 719 -27.30 -21.96 -32.20
CA ASP A 719 -26.98 -22.30 -33.58
C ASP A 719 -27.27 -21.13 -34.52
N GLY A 720 -26.53 -21.05 -35.61
CA GLY A 720 -26.67 -19.98 -36.62
C GLY A 720 -25.47 -19.04 -36.69
N ASP A 721 -25.69 -17.93 -37.41
CA ASP A 721 -24.71 -16.85 -37.56
C ASP A 721 -25.01 -15.73 -36.56
N HIS A 722 -24.07 -15.47 -35.67
CA HIS A 722 -24.26 -14.50 -34.58
C HIS A 722 -23.14 -13.49 -34.48
N GLN A 723 -23.47 -12.28 -34.06
CA GLN A 723 -22.53 -11.30 -33.55
C GLN A 723 -22.50 -11.39 -32.02
N VAL A 724 -21.37 -11.77 -31.48
CA VAL A 724 -21.18 -12.05 -30.03
C VAL A 724 -20.28 -10.99 -29.44
N ARG A 725 -20.71 -10.43 -28.33
CA ARG A 725 -19.92 -9.46 -27.55
C ARG A 725 -19.86 -9.88 -26.09
N LEU A 726 -18.64 -9.95 -25.55
CA LEU A 726 -18.36 -10.16 -24.12
C LEU A 726 -17.60 -8.94 -23.60
N TYR A 727 -18.13 -8.23 -22.60
CA TYR A 727 -17.55 -6.98 -22.12
C TYR A 727 -17.61 -6.85 -20.60
N PHE A 728 -16.67 -6.10 -20.05
CA PHE A 728 -16.59 -5.82 -18.61
C PHE A 728 -17.21 -4.45 -18.28
N GLN A 729 -18.17 -4.42 -17.37
CA GLN A 729 -18.80 -3.22 -16.85
C GLN A 729 -19.00 -3.37 -15.33
N SER A 730 -18.34 -2.54 -14.55
CA SER A 730 -18.49 -2.49 -13.09
C SER A 730 -19.56 -1.44 -12.73
N ASP A 731 -20.68 -1.90 -12.19
CA ASP A 731 -21.77 -1.02 -11.76
C ASP A 731 -21.36 -0.25 -10.48
N SER A 732 -20.57 -0.87 -9.59
CA SER A 732 -20.00 -0.23 -8.39
C SER A 732 -19.04 0.91 -8.75
N PHE A 733 -18.17 0.71 -9.78
CA PHE A 733 -17.32 1.77 -10.29
C PHE A 733 -18.14 2.92 -10.88
N SER A 734 -19.15 2.63 -11.69
CA SER A 734 -20.00 3.64 -12.33
C SER A 734 -20.72 4.51 -11.30
N LEU A 735 -21.28 3.89 -10.26
CA LEU A 735 -21.91 4.60 -9.14
C LEU A 735 -20.88 5.43 -8.35
N GLY A 736 -19.72 4.86 -8.06
CA GLY A 736 -18.64 5.53 -7.37
C GLY A 736 -18.13 6.75 -8.13
N ALA A 737 -17.92 6.63 -9.44
CA ALA A 737 -17.50 7.72 -10.32
C ALA A 737 -18.54 8.85 -10.37
N LEU A 738 -19.84 8.52 -10.43
CA LEU A 738 -20.92 9.49 -10.39
C LEU A 738 -20.93 10.28 -9.07
N LEU A 739 -20.83 9.61 -7.93
CA LEU A 739 -20.80 10.25 -6.62
C LEU A 739 -19.57 11.13 -6.43
N THR A 740 -18.40 10.62 -6.81
CA THR A 740 -17.13 11.38 -6.77
C THR A 740 -17.20 12.60 -7.66
N GLY A 741 -17.62 12.44 -8.93
CA GLY A 741 -17.71 13.53 -9.90
C GLY A 741 -18.69 14.61 -9.47
N THR A 742 -19.90 14.21 -9.03
CA THR A 742 -20.90 15.16 -8.51
C THR A 742 -20.37 15.94 -7.31
N THR A 743 -19.68 15.27 -6.37
CA THR A 743 -19.12 15.93 -5.19
C THR A 743 -18.03 16.93 -5.58
N ILE A 744 -17.13 16.58 -6.51
CA ILE A 744 -16.11 17.49 -7.03
C ILE A 744 -16.75 18.72 -7.66
N LEU A 745 -17.78 18.55 -8.51
CA LEU A 745 -18.50 19.67 -9.13
C LEU A 745 -19.17 20.57 -8.09
N CYS A 746 -19.79 20.02 -7.06
CA CYS A 746 -20.38 20.77 -5.96
C CYS A 746 -19.32 21.60 -5.18
N LEU A 747 -18.16 21.00 -4.91
CA LEU A 747 -17.06 21.70 -4.22
C LEU A 747 -16.46 22.81 -5.09
N LEU A 748 -16.30 22.60 -6.39
CA LEU A 748 -15.85 23.61 -7.35
C LEU A 748 -16.87 24.77 -7.44
N ALA A 749 -18.16 24.49 -7.56
CA ALA A 749 -19.21 25.49 -7.58
C ALA A 749 -19.22 26.32 -6.29
N TYR A 750 -19.07 25.67 -5.12
CA TYR A 750 -18.94 26.37 -3.84
C TYR A 750 -17.71 27.28 -3.80
N TRP A 751 -16.57 26.84 -4.32
CA TRP A 751 -15.34 27.63 -4.40
C TRP A 751 -15.50 28.87 -5.29
N ILE A 752 -16.08 28.69 -6.48
CA ILE A 752 -16.36 29.79 -7.42
C ILE A 752 -17.31 30.81 -6.79
N TYR A 753 -18.38 30.33 -6.13
CA TYR A 753 -19.31 31.21 -5.40
C TYR A 753 -18.58 32.04 -4.33
N ARG A 754 -17.73 31.39 -3.52
CA ARG A 754 -16.96 32.08 -2.46
C ARG A 754 -15.96 33.09 -3.00
N LEU A 755 -15.28 32.79 -4.11
CA LEU A 755 -14.38 33.70 -4.78
C LEU A 755 -15.14 34.93 -5.29
N ARG A 756 -16.30 34.76 -5.91
CA ARG A 756 -17.17 35.83 -6.36
C ARG A 756 -17.64 36.70 -5.20
N GLU A 757 -18.07 36.12 -4.10
CA GLU A 757 -18.49 36.83 -2.90
C GLU A 757 -17.34 37.68 -2.31
N THR A 758 -16.12 37.12 -2.24
CA THR A 758 -14.95 37.83 -1.72
C THR A 758 -14.50 38.96 -2.65
N TRP A 759 -14.64 38.78 -3.97
CA TRP A 759 -14.34 39.82 -4.96
C TRP A 759 -15.34 40.98 -4.87
N LEU A 760 -16.65 40.66 -4.83
CA LEU A 760 -17.71 41.68 -4.68
C LEU A 760 -17.64 42.49 -3.35
N ARG A 761 -17.07 41.90 -2.30
CA ARG A 761 -16.85 42.62 -1.02
C ARG A 761 -15.61 43.51 -1.04
N ARG A 762 -14.72 43.34 -2.01
CA ARG A 762 -13.48 44.15 -2.16
C ARG A 762 -13.65 45.26 -3.18
N THR A 763 -14.57 45.13 -4.12
CA THR A 763 -15.03 46.21 -5.02
C THR A 763 -16.16 46.98 -4.37
#